data_0a8752b74043574b11acfb12ffe6fb0b
#
_entry.id   0a8752b74043574b11acfb12ffe6fb0b
#
_cell.length_a   1.000
_cell.length_b   1.000
_cell.length_c   1.000
_cell.angle_alpha   90.00
_cell.angle_beta   90.00
_cell.angle_gamma   90.00
#
_symmetry.space_group_name_H-M   'P 1'
#
loop_
_entity.id
_entity.type
_entity.pdbx_description
1 polymer ?
#
loop_
_entity_poly.entity_id
_entity_poly.type
_entity_poly.pdbx_seq_one_letter_code
_entity_poly.pdbx_strand_id
1 'polypeptide(L)'
;MKYTLARSILLLSVAFALFASVVQAAGTVSNAVVSPDKNLQLTINQTPTGEFTYRVAAGNVALIEASPLGFKVEGNAVVPSKGWTVVKAAKKNVNTVWKPVWGKRAIVPDVYNELSLMLGSGTERFEIVVRAYNDGVAFRYVVPEGNSAPKTVLAEQTAYNFAGDYTAWYYNGERPNLGPEKLTDANGERLPLMTIKAGETCYMAVHEACLDEGEPLKLSSEKGKQLFTVTSKPKTLHAGYQSAWRVIMYGHTPGVLVDSHLIELLNPDPEPGSDFSWVKPGICLWDWRIDGAVWEGFKYTMSYPSWIKMVDFAAENGFKHLVLDANWYGPEFSQTSDPVKGDKAKEVQNLIKYGKDKGVGIWLYLNDVGGKNYPIEQTLEQYGRWGATGVKYGFMNGNPDEKNQATRKITKLCAQNKLLVDFHDYPVHPYGQMRTWPNAITREFCKAQLDGRQVFQPKTFVTSVFVNNVSGPIDMNNGMFDLRQGRTTRVDNNQEVPSTVVSEAARTLIVFSGATIMPDIPEYYEKYPALLRFLAAQKMPWLESKTLAGEIGAYIVTMRQAHDGVYLIGAATNEEARTLEVPLTFLPKGSFTAEIVEDGPTANYQTNRETFQASTKTVRSTDVLTLKLAPGGGACVKISR
;
A
#
# COMPACT_ATOMS: atom_id res chain seq x y z
N MET A 1 62.24 14.94 -66.04
CA MET A 1 61.87 14.14 -67.30
C MET A 1 60.83 13.09 -66.91
N LYS A 2 59.70 13.12 -67.60
CA LYS A 2 58.55 12.20 -67.63
C LYS A 2 57.48 12.35 -66.52
N TYR A 3 56.41 13.00 -66.96
CA TYR A 3 55.02 13.01 -66.48
C TYR A 3 54.38 11.63 -66.60
N THR A 4 53.51 11.26 -65.64
CA THR A 4 52.44 10.34 -65.92
C THR A 4 51.16 10.78 -65.14
N LEU A 5 50.12 11.11 -65.92
CA LEU A 5 48.78 11.41 -65.54
C LEU A 5 48.09 10.19 -64.86
N ALA A 6 47.43 10.38 -63.73
CA ALA A 6 46.45 9.45 -63.22
C ALA A 6 45.06 10.03 -63.47
N ARG A 7 44.26 9.36 -64.30
CA ARG A 7 42.83 9.66 -64.58
C ARG A 7 41.96 9.26 -63.35
N SER A 8 41.22 10.20 -62.86
CA SER A 8 40.11 9.93 -61.90
C SER A 8 38.93 9.38 -62.70
N ILE A 9 38.51 8.17 -62.35
CA ILE A 9 37.24 7.59 -62.79
C ILE A 9 36.20 7.88 -61.76
N LEU A 10 35.22 8.72 -62.08
CA LEU A 10 34.03 9.02 -61.28
C LEU A 10 33.02 7.87 -61.51
N LEU A 11 32.84 6.99 -60.52
CA LEU A 11 31.78 5.98 -60.53
C LEU A 11 30.50 6.61 -59.95
N LEU A 12 29.54 6.92 -60.80
CA LEU A 12 28.16 7.23 -60.48
C LEU A 12 27.46 5.93 -60.05
N SER A 13 27.26 5.70 -58.78
CA SER A 13 26.37 4.67 -58.26
C SER A 13 24.95 5.19 -58.25
N VAL A 14 24.13 4.78 -59.19
CA VAL A 14 22.68 4.98 -59.20
C VAL A 14 22.08 4.01 -58.18
N ALA A 15 21.68 4.53 -57.02
CA ALA A 15 20.90 3.79 -56.04
C ALA A 15 19.45 3.66 -56.55
N PHE A 16 19.08 2.48 -57.03
CA PHE A 16 17.68 2.11 -57.24
C PHE A 16 17.01 1.99 -55.84
N ALA A 17 16.26 2.99 -55.46
CA ALA A 17 15.35 2.89 -54.32
C ALA A 17 14.17 2.00 -54.76
N LEU A 18 14.22 0.73 -54.37
CA LEU A 18 13.06 -0.14 -54.38
C LEU A 18 12.07 0.40 -53.34
N PHE A 19 11.07 1.15 -53.79
CA PHE A 19 9.85 1.37 -53.01
C PHE A 19 9.13 0.02 -52.90
N ALA A 20 9.42 -0.72 -51.83
CA ALA A 20 8.52 -1.76 -51.38
C ALA A 20 7.25 -1.06 -50.91
N SER A 21 6.21 -1.06 -51.73
CA SER A 21 4.86 -0.76 -51.31
C SER A 21 4.47 -1.80 -50.24
N VAL A 22 4.63 -1.42 -48.98
CA VAL A 22 4.01 -2.15 -47.88
C VAL A 22 2.50 -2.01 -48.11
N VAL A 23 1.90 -3.07 -48.60
CA VAL A 23 0.44 -3.23 -48.59
C VAL A 23 0.07 -3.20 -47.12
N GLN A 24 -0.39 -2.05 -46.67
CA GLN A 24 -0.94 -1.86 -45.33
C GLN A 24 -2.20 -2.70 -45.27
N ALA A 25 -2.11 -3.88 -44.67
CA ALA A 25 -3.28 -4.70 -44.34
C ALA A 25 -4.29 -3.80 -43.62
N ALA A 26 -5.56 -3.95 -43.95
CA ALA A 26 -6.71 -3.15 -43.46
C ALA A 26 -6.53 -2.78 -42.00
N GLY A 27 -6.43 -1.47 -41.74
CA GLY A 27 -5.78 -0.89 -40.57
C GLY A 27 -6.28 -1.39 -39.25
N THR A 28 -5.40 -1.95 -38.47
CA THR A 28 -5.53 -2.01 -37.00
C THR A 28 -5.49 -0.58 -36.49
N VAL A 29 -6.60 -0.09 -35.95
CA VAL A 29 -6.63 1.22 -35.28
C VAL A 29 -5.81 1.07 -34.01
N SER A 30 -4.60 1.64 -34.02
CA SER A 30 -3.75 1.66 -32.81
C SER A 30 -3.94 2.98 -32.07
N ASN A 31 -4.38 2.90 -30.82
CA ASN A 31 -4.53 4.04 -29.93
C ASN A 31 -3.56 3.90 -28.76
N ALA A 32 -2.62 4.82 -28.67
CA ALA A 32 -1.57 4.81 -27.65
C ALA A 32 -1.65 6.06 -26.76
N VAL A 33 -1.36 5.85 -25.48
CA VAL A 33 -1.07 6.89 -24.51
C VAL A 33 0.34 6.67 -23.96
N VAL A 34 1.09 7.74 -23.80
CA VAL A 34 2.49 7.73 -23.37
C VAL A 34 2.60 8.55 -22.09
N SER A 35 3.42 8.14 -21.14
CA SER A 35 3.69 8.90 -19.91
C SER A 35 4.28 10.29 -20.20
N PRO A 36 4.18 11.26 -19.29
CA PRO A 36 4.73 12.60 -19.48
C PRO A 36 6.24 12.61 -19.78
N ASP A 37 7.02 11.71 -19.18
CA ASP A 37 8.46 11.53 -19.44
C ASP A 37 8.76 10.72 -20.71
N LYS A 38 7.73 10.23 -21.40
CA LYS A 38 7.78 9.43 -22.65
C LYS A 38 8.39 8.03 -22.48
N ASN A 39 8.56 7.55 -21.27
CA ASN A 39 9.14 6.23 -21.01
C ASN A 39 8.11 5.10 -21.07
N LEU A 40 6.93 5.28 -20.45
CA LEU A 40 5.89 4.26 -20.44
C LEU A 40 4.86 4.50 -21.54
N GLN A 41 4.45 3.43 -22.21
CA GLN A 41 3.41 3.47 -23.23
C GLN A 41 2.43 2.33 -23.04
N LEU A 42 1.12 2.63 -23.04
CA LEU A 42 0.05 1.65 -23.22
C LEU A 42 -0.59 1.87 -24.59
N THR A 43 -0.73 0.77 -25.35
CA THR A 43 -1.35 0.79 -26.67
C THR A 43 -2.54 -0.15 -26.68
N ILE A 44 -3.69 0.33 -27.17
CA ILE A 44 -4.89 -0.49 -27.41
C ILE A 44 -5.00 -0.76 -28.91
N ASN A 45 -5.13 -2.04 -29.27
CA ASN A 45 -5.25 -2.48 -30.64
C ASN A 45 -6.54 -3.28 -30.83
N GLN A 46 -7.11 -3.19 -32.03
CA GLN A 46 -8.14 -4.11 -32.46
C GLN A 46 -7.50 -5.14 -33.38
N THR A 47 -7.68 -6.43 -33.09
CA THR A 47 -7.17 -7.52 -33.91
C THR A 47 -7.94 -7.63 -35.25
N PRO A 48 -7.42 -8.31 -36.26
CA PRO A 48 -8.19 -8.59 -37.47
C PRO A 48 -9.49 -9.38 -37.25
N THR A 49 -9.57 -10.13 -36.15
CA THR A 49 -10.79 -10.84 -35.73
C THR A 49 -11.80 -9.94 -35.00
N GLY A 50 -11.40 -8.68 -34.68
CA GLY A 50 -12.22 -7.65 -34.07
C GLY A 50 -12.10 -7.57 -32.55
N GLU A 51 -11.28 -8.39 -31.92
CA GLU A 51 -11.04 -8.37 -30.47
C GLU A 51 -10.15 -7.20 -30.10
N PHE A 52 -10.37 -6.64 -28.89
CA PHE A 52 -9.52 -5.58 -28.35
C PHE A 52 -8.47 -6.15 -27.43
N THR A 53 -7.24 -5.70 -27.61
CA THR A 53 -6.07 -6.07 -26.80
C THR A 53 -5.31 -4.83 -26.39
N TYR A 54 -4.50 -4.95 -25.32
CA TYR A 54 -3.55 -3.91 -24.92
C TYR A 54 -2.14 -4.47 -24.82
N ARG A 55 -1.16 -3.57 -24.89
CA ARG A 55 0.26 -3.81 -24.63
C ARG A 55 0.81 -2.71 -23.76
N VAL A 56 1.84 -3.04 -22.96
CA VAL A 56 2.58 -2.05 -22.15
C VAL A 56 4.06 -2.20 -22.43
N ALA A 57 4.74 -1.08 -22.67
CA ALA A 57 6.19 -1.04 -22.87
C ALA A 57 6.83 0.10 -22.07
N ALA A 58 8.09 -0.09 -21.67
CA ALA A 58 8.97 0.93 -21.12
C ALA A 58 10.13 1.16 -22.11
N GLY A 59 10.19 2.35 -22.73
CA GLY A 59 11.07 2.59 -23.87
C GLY A 59 10.85 1.54 -24.96
N ASN A 60 11.89 0.77 -25.26
CA ASN A 60 11.85 -0.30 -26.26
C ASN A 60 11.62 -1.70 -25.66
N VAL A 61 11.40 -1.79 -24.33
CA VAL A 61 11.22 -3.07 -23.64
C VAL A 61 9.73 -3.35 -23.44
N ALA A 62 9.25 -4.46 -23.99
CA ALA A 62 7.90 -4.93 -23.70
C ALA A 62 7.81 -5.41 -22.25
N LEU A 63 6.79 -4.96 -21.53
CA LEU A 63 6.45 -5.40 -20.18
C LEU A 63 5.27 -6.38 -20.20
N ILE A 64 4.23 -5.99 -20.92
CA ILE A 64 3.01 -6.79 -21.15
C ILE A 64 2.83 -6.90 -22.67
N GLU A 65 2.79 -8.11 -23.18
CA GLU A 65 2.48 -8.44 -24.55
C GLU A 65 0.96 -8.34 -24.82
N ALA A 66 0.54 -8.54 -26.08
CA ALA A 66 -0.86 -8.47 -26.45
C ALA A 66 -1.74 -9.28 -25.49
N SER A 67 -2.55 -8.58 -24.72
CA SER A 67 -3.41 -9.11 -23.66
C SER A 67 -4.86 -8.73 -23.92
N PRO A 68 -5.83 -9.62 -23.73
CA PRO A 68 -7.24 -9.35 -23.98
C PRO A 68 -7.80 -8.30 -23.02
N LEU A 69 -8.83 -7.59 -23.50
CA LEU A 69 -9.65 -6.61 -22.78
C LEU A 69 -11.14 -6.94 -22.93
N GLY A 70 -11.94 -6.49 -21.96
CA GLY A 70 -13.39 -6.51 -22.03
C GLY A 70 -14.06 -7.54 -21.15
N PHE A 71 -15.27 -7.94 -21.52
CA PHE A 71 -16.13 -8.79 -20.72
C PHE A 71 -16.75 -9.90 -21.59
N LYS A 72 -16.87 -11.08 -21.02
CA LYS A 72 -17.70 -12.16 -21.53
C LYS A 72 -19.13 -11.95 -21.06
N VAL A 73 -20.06 -11.85 -22.00
CA VAL A 73 -21.49 -11.64 -21.70
C VAL A 73 -22.31 -12.90 -21.99
N GLU A 74 -23.60 -12.87 -21.69
CA GLU A 74 -24.52 -13.96 -22.01
C GLU A 74 -24.42 -14.37 -23.49
N GLY A 75 -24.57 -15.67 -23.78
CA GLY A 75 -24.31 -16.23 -25.11
C GLY A 75 -22.83 -16.42 -25.43
N ASN A 76 -21.93 -16.27 -24.45
CA ASN A 76 -20.47 -16.39 -24.58
C ASN A 76 -19.81 -15.36 -25.53
N ALA A 77 -20.52 -14.31 -25.92
CA ALA A 77 -19.93 -13.22 -26.70
C ALA A 77 -18.97 -12.39 -25.83
N VAL A 78 -17.95 -11.79 -26.48
CA VAL A 78 -17.02 -10.84 -25.84
C VAL A 78 -17.41 -9.41 -26.22
N VAL A 79 -17.39 -8.49 -25.26
CA VAL A 79 -17.69 -7.06 -25.44
C VAL A 79 -16.53 -6.24 -24.85
N PRO A 80 -15.88 -5.36 -25.62
CA PRO A 80 -16.05 -5.13 -27.06
C PRO A 80 -15.35 -6.19 -27.92
N SER A 81 -15.88 -6.51 -29.10
CA SER A 81 -15.30 -7.48 -30.03
C SER A 81 -15.67 -7.17 -31.49
N LYS A 82 -15.80 -8.18 -32.36
CA LYS A 82 -16.20 -8.03 -33.76
C LYS A 82 -17.49 -7.21 -33.89
N GLY A 83 -17.47 -6.20 -34.74
CA GLY A 83 -18.59 -5.25 -34.94
C GLY A 83 -18.52 -4.01 -34.04
N TRP A 84 -17.61 -3.96 -33.09
CA TRP A 84 -17.29 -2.76 -32.33
C TRP A 84 -16.20 -1.95 -33.02
N THR A 85 -16.34 -0.64 -33.05
CA THR A 85 -15.36 0.28 -33.63
C THR A 85 -15.10 1.45 -32.69
N VAL A 86 -13.95 2.09 -32.83
CA VAL A 86 -13.67 3.35 -32.14
C VAL A 86 -14.49 4.46 -32.79
N VAL A 87 -15.52 4.94 -32.09
CA VAL A 87 -16.38 6.03 -32.57
C VAL A 87 -15.90 7.41 -32.13
N LYS A 88 -15.09 7.48 -31.06
CA LYS A 88 -14.44 8.70 -30.58
C LYS A 88 -13.18 8.35 -29.81
N ALA A 89 -12.11 9.09 -30.06
CA ALA A 89 -10.90 9.07 -29.25
C ALA A 89 -10.63 10.50 -28.71
N ALA A 90 -10.39 10.62 -27.44
CA ALA A 90 -10.05 11.90 -26.81
C ALA A 90 -8.77 11.75 -25.98
N LYS A 91 -7.87 12.74 -26.08
CA LYS A 91 -6.64 12.80 -25.29
C LYS A 91 -6.66 14.03 -24.38
N LYS A 92 -6.14 13.85 -23.17
CA LYS A 92 -6.03 14.89 -22.17
C LYS A 92 -4.67 14.80 -21.49
N ASN A 93 -4.06 15.96 -21.24
CA ASN A 93 -2.85 16.08 -20.44
C ASN A 93 -3.22 16.76 -19.13
N VAL A 94 -2.84 16.18 -18.02
CA VAL A 94 -3.09 16.72 -16.68
C VAL A 94 -1.75 16.99 -16.01
N ASN A 95 -1.63 18.18 -15.43
CA ASN A 95 -0.47 18.60 -14.65
C ASN A 95 -0.97 19.41 -13.47
N THR A 96 -1.29 18.72 -12.40
CA THR A 96 -1.82 19.27 -11.16
C THR A 96 -1.04 18.75 -9.95
N VAL A 97 -1.45 19.15 -8.78
CA VAL A 97 -0.83 18.77 -7.51
C VAL A 97 -1.92 18.34 -6.55
N TRP A 98 -1.75 17.17 -5.96
CA TRP A 98 -2.53 16.73 -4.81
C TRP A 98 -1.79 17.11 -3.51
N LYS A 99 -2.51 17.70 -2.57
CA LYS A 99 -2.02 17.99 -1.21
C LYS A 99 -2.80 17.14 -0.22
N PRO A 100 -2.29 15.97 0.14
CA PRO A 100 -2.99 15.08 1.07
C PRO A 100 -3.11 15.72 2.46
N VAL A 101 -4.16 15.37 3.20
CA VAL A 101 -4.30 15.70 4.62
C VAL A 101 -3.17 15.04 5.42
N TRP A 102 -2.81 13.84 5.03
CA TRP A 102 -1.65 13.07 5.49
C TRP A 102 -1.22 12.10 4.38
N GLY A 103 0.00 11.62 4.42
CA GLY A 103 0.52 10.71 3.39
C GLY A 103 2.04 10.57 3.47
N LYS A 104 2.61 9.93 2.46
CA LYS A 104 4.07 9.80 2.30
C LYS A 104 4.73 11.17 2.02
N ARG A 105 4.00 12.12 1.41
CA ARG A 105 4.49 13.46 1.03
C ARG A 105 3.43 14.51 1.28
N ALA A 106 3.85 15.72 1.59
CA ALA A 106 2.95 16.88 1.73
C ALA A 106 2.48 17.43 0.38
N ILE A 107 3.25 17.20 -0.68
CA ILE A 107 2.98 17.66 -2.04
C ILE A 107 3.23 16.51 -3.01
N VAL A 108 2.19 16.10 -3.72
CA VAL A 108 2.22 14.98 -4.67
C VAL A 108 1.89 15.50 -6.07
N PRO A 109 2.82 15.44 -7.03
CA PRO A 109 2.49 15.74 -8.43
C PRO A 109 1.44 14.76 -8.97
N ASP A 110 0.33 15.27 -9.51
CA ASP A 110 -0.69 14.50 -10.23
C ASP A 110 -0.56 14.83 -11.72
N VAL A 111 0.40 14.16 -12.37
CA VAL A 111 0.84 14.47 -13.74
C VAL A 111 0.72 13.23 -14.60
N TYR A 112 -0.21 13.26 -15.55
CA TYR A 112 -0.48 12.12 -16.44
C TYR A 112 -1.04 12.53 -17.79
N ASN A 113 -0.95 11.62 -18.75
CA ASN A 113 -1.66 11.68 -20.02
C ASN A 113 -2.82 10.67 -19.98
N GLU A 114 -3.99 11.09 -20.46
CA GLU A 114 -5.19 10.26 -20.51
C GLU A 114 -5.65 10.06 -21.96
N LEU A 115 -6.08 8.85 -22.26
CA LEU A 115 -6.74 8.46 -23.50
C LEU A 115 -8.11 7.88 -23.14
N SER A 116 -9.16 8.44 -23.69
CA SER A 116 -10.53 7.92 -23.62
C SER A 116 -10.92 7.41 -25.00
N LEU A 117 -11.24 6.13 -25.09
CA LEU A 117 -11.71 5.47 -26.30
C LEU A 117 -13.17 5.08 -26.14
N MET A 118 -14.05 5.83 -26.80
CA MET A 118 -15.45 5.46 -26.92
C MET A 118 -15.60 4.45 -28.07
N LEU A 119 -16.06 3.26 -27.73
CA LEU A 119 -16.34 2.17 -28.65
C LEU A 119 -17.85 2.10 -28.90
N GLY A 120 -18.24 1.74 -30.11
CA GLY A 120 -19.65 1.64 -30.48
C GLY A 120 -19.96 0.42 -31.37
N SER A 121 -21.15 -0.17 -31.15
CA SER A 121 -21.76 -1.19 -32.01
C SER A 121 -23.26 -0.91 -32.07
N GLY A 122 -23.78 -0.51 -33.24
CA GLY A 122 -25.15 0.02 -33.34
C GLY A 122 -25.38 1.20 -32.38
N THR A 123 -26.36 1.06 -31.49
CA THR A 123 -26.66 2.05 -30.43
C THR A 123 -25.86 1.85 -29.15
N GLU A 124 -25.17 0.72 -29.02
CA GLU A 124 -24.38 0.41 -27.82
C GLU A 124 -23.10 1.22 -27.75
N ARG A 125 -22.74 1.64 -26.56
CA ARG A 125 -21.49 2.37 -26.26
C ARG A 125 -20.77 1.74 -25.09
N PHE A 126 -19.46 1.77 -25.16
CA PHE A 126 -18.55 1.27 -24.12
C PHE A 126 -17.26 2.10 -24.17
N GLU A 127 -16.75 2.49 -23.05
CA GLU A 127 -15.56 3.32 -23.00
C GLU A 127 -14.41 2.62 -22.28
N ILE A 128 -13.21 2.75 -22.82
CA ILE A 128 -11.96 2.37 -22.15
C ILE A 128 -11.20 3.65 -21.86
N VAL A 129 -10.99 3.95 -20.59
CA VAL A 129 -10.19 5.09 -20.16
C VAL A 129 -8.84 4.60 -19.69
N VAL A 130 -7.77 5.20 -20.22
CA VAL A 130 -6.37 4.84 -19.91
C VAL A 130 -5.64 6.07 -19.39
N ARG A 131 -4.88 5.92 -18.31
CA ARG A 131 -3.94 6.94 -17.80
C ARG A 131 -2.52 6.40 -17.81
N ALA A 132 -1.58 7.24 -18.24
CA ALA A 132 -0.16 6.94 -18.17
C ALA A 132 0.54 8.00 -17.30
N TYR A 133 1.10 7.56 -16.19
CA TYR A 133 1.97 8.27 -15.27
C TYR A 133 3.42 7.88 -15.51
N ASN A 134 4.39 8.56 -14.93
CA ASN A 134 5.81 8.20 -15.07
C ASN A 134 6.19 6.91 -14.32
N ASP A 135 5.39 6.53 -13.32
CA ASP A 135 5.58 5.36 -12.46
C ASP A 135 4.52 4.27 -12.66
N GLY A 136 3.74 4.35 -13.76
CA GLY A 136 2.79 3.29 -14.10
C GLY A 136 1.71 3.71 -15.08
N VAL A 137 0.95 2.72 -15.51
CA VAL A 137 -0.23 2.88 -16.36
C VAL A 137 -1.44 2.26 -15.70
N ALA A 138 -2.61 2.81 -15.98
CA ALA A 138 -3.86 2.24 -15.50
C ALA A 138 -4.96 2.37 -16.55
N PHE A 139 -5.88 1.41 -16.59
CA PHE A 139 -7.07 1.49 -17.43
C PHE A 139 -8.31 1.01 -16.68
N ARG A 140 -9.47 1.49 -17.11
CA ARG A 140 -10.77 1.05 -16.60
C ARG A 140 -11.82 1.05 -17.70
N TYR A 141 -12.89 0.36 -17.42
CA TYR A 141 -14.08 0.25 -18.27
C TYR A 141 -15.18 1.15 -17.74
N VAL A 142 -15.86 1.83 -18.65
CA VAL A 142 -16.99 2.71 -18.33
C VAL A 142 -18.15 2.40 -19.26
N VAL A 143 -19.35 2.24 -18.71
CA VAL A 143 -20.61 2.24 -19.44
C VAL A 143 -21.18 3.64 -19.34
N PRO A 144 -21.23 4.44 -20.43
CA PRO A 144 -21.69 5.82 -20.36
C PRO A 144 -23.14 5.94 -19.87
N GLU A 145 -23.47 7.07 -19.24
CA GLU A 145 -24.84 7.43 -18.89
C GLU A 145 -25.74 7.46 -20.14
N GLY A 146 -26.99 7.06 -20.00
CA GLY A 146 -27.97 7.09 -21.09
C GLY A 146 -27.80 6.00 -22.15
N ASN A 147 -26.87 5.09 -21.98
CA ASN A 147 -26.64 3.98 -22.91
C ASN A 147 -27.18 2.66 -22.40
N SER A 148 -28.00 2.04 -23.24
CA SER A 148 -28.37 0.61 -23.29
C SER A 148 -28.96 -0.04 -22.03
N ALA A 149 -29.74 -1.09 -22.27
CA ALA A 149 -30.19 -1.98 -21.21
C ALA A 149 -29.02 -2.57 -20.41
N PRO A 150 -29.16 -2.81 -19.11
CA PRO A 150 -28.19 -3.52 -18.30
C PRO A 150 -27.80 -4.85 -18.95
N LYS A 151 -26.47 -5.14 -18.96
CA LYS A 151 -25.95 -6.40 -19.53
C LYS A 151 -25.44 -7.31 -18.42
N THR A 152 -25.86 -8.56 -18.44
CA THR A 152 -25.28 -9.59 -17.60
C THR A 152 -23.89 -9.97 -18.15
N VAL A 153 -22.87 -9.72 -17.35
CA VAL A 153 -21.49 -10.12 -17.59
C VAL A 153 -21.22 -11.41 -16.84
N LEU A 154 -20.71 -12.41 -17.54
CA LEU A 154 -20.33 -13.70 -16.96
C LEU A 154 -18.93 -13.66 -16.36
N ALA A 155 -17.99 -12.94 -17.00
CA ALA A 155 -16.61 -12.78 -16.53
C ALA A 155 -15.94 -11.57 -17.19
N GLU A 156 -14.97 -10.97 -16.51
CA GLU A 156 -14.01 -10.05 -17.08
C GLU A 156 -12.97 -10.82 -17.88
N GLN A 157 -12.61 -10.34 -19.08
CA GLN A 157 -11.65 -10.99 -19.96
C GLN A 157 -10.23 -10.40 -19.87
N THR A 158 -10.06 -9.39 -19.03
CA THR A 158 -8.75 -8.77 -18.82
C THR A 158 -7.71 -9.81 -18.40
N ALA A 159 -6.56 -9.77 -19.06
CA ALA A 159 -5.42 -10.62 -18.72
C ALA A 159 -4.10 -9.82 -18.77
N TYR A 160 -3.06 -10.41 -18.19
CA TYR A 160 -1.69 -9.87 -18.15
C TYR A 160 -0.76 -10.92 -18.76
N ASN A 161 -0.41 -10.76 -20.03
CA ASN A 161 0.54 -11.62 -20.74
C ASN A 161 1.94 -11.02 -20.60
N PHE A 162 2.68 -11.41 -19.58
CA PHE A 162 4.01 -10.86 -19.32
C PHE A 162 4.99 -11.23 -20.43
N ALA A 163 5.87 -10.28 -20.81
CA ALA A 163 6.82 -10.45 -21.89
C ALA A 163 7.98 -11.41 -21.56
N GLY A 164 8.13 -11.83 -20.31
CA GLY A 164 9.16 -12.76 -19.86
C GLY A 164 8.76 -13.55 -18.63
N ASP A 165 9.52 -14.60 -18.34
CA ASP A 165 9.34 -15.42 -17.13
C ASP A 165 10.03 -14.76 -15.93
N TYR A 166 9.36 -13.81 -15.34
CA TYR A 166 9.87 -12.97 -14.27
C TYR A 166 9.72 -13.63 -12.89
N THR A 167 10.36 -13.05 -11.87
CA THR A 167 10.18 -13.46 -10.48
C THR A 167 9.13 -12.59 -9.81
N ALA A 168 8.17 -13.20 -9.11
CA ALA A 168 7.05 -12.49 -8.49
C ALA A 168 6.82 -12.87 -7.03
N TRP A 169 6.20 -11.95 -6.30
CA TRP A 169 5.66 -12.10 -4.95
C TRP A 169 4.20 -11.65 -4.95
N TYR A 170 3.37 -12.32 -4.15
CA TYR A 170 1.92 -12.08 -4.13
C TYR A 170 1.41 -11.91 -2.72
N TYR A 171 0.45 -11.02 -2.55
CA TYR A 171 -0.33 -10.94 -1.32
C TYR A 171 -1.01 -12.29 -1.02
N ASN A 172 -1.08 -12.66 0.25
CA ASN A 172 -1.60 -13.97 0.69
C ASN A 172 -2.54 -13.85 1.90
N GLY A 173 -3.35 -12.80 1.96
CA GLY A 173 -4.16 -12.51 3.14
C GLY A 173 -3.28 -12.19 4.35
N GLU A 174 -3.70 -12.61 5.53
CA GLU A 174 -2.97 -12.44 6.79
C GLU A 174 -1.88 -13.51 7.00
N ARG A 175 -1.30 -14.01 5.91
CA ARG A 175 -0.19 -14.98 5.90
C ARG A 175 1.04 -14.36 5.27
N PRO A 176 2.25 -14.93 5.48
CA PRO A 176 3.41 -14.52 4.71
C PRO A 176 3.11 -14.52 3.21
N ASN A 177 3.59 -13.50 2.51
CA ASN A 177 3.41 -13.38 1.05
C ASN A 177 3.94 -14.62 0.34
N LEU A 178 3.29 -15.03 -0.75
CA LEU A 178 3.79 -16.08 -1.63
C LEU A 178 4.99 -15.58 -2.42
N GLY A 179 5.88 -16.48 -2.78
CA GLY A 179 7.08 -16.14 -3.57
C GLY A 179 8.37 -16.02 -2.71
N PRO A 180 9.53 -15.78 -3.35
CA PRO A 180 9.69 -15.60 -4.80
C PRO A 180 9.39 -16.85 -5.61
N GLU A 181 8.62 -16.73 -6.68
CA GLU A 181 8.39 -17.79 -7.66
C GLU A 181 8.48 -17.26 -9.09
N LYS A 182 8.84 -18.09 -10.07
CA LYS A 182 8.74 -17.74 -11.47
C LYS A 182 7.29 -17.65 -11.90
N LEU A 183 6.98 -16.75 -12.86
CA LEU A 183 5.60 -16.62 -13.34
C LEU A 183 5.07 -17.94 -13.91
N THR A 184 5.93 -18.74 -14.57
CA THR A 184 5.59 -20.04 -15.11
C THR A 184 5.41 -21.13 -14.04
N ASP A 185 5.88 -20.93 -12.81
CA ASP A 185 5.64 -21.85 -11.70
C ASP A 185 4.30 -21.61 -11.01
N ALA A 186 3.74 -20.41 -11.16
CA ALA A 186 2.45 -20.04 -10.58
C ALA A 186 1.32 -20.90 -11.15
N ASN A 187 0.46 -21.43 -10.27
CA ASN A 187 -0.68 -22.26 -10.64
C ASN A 187 -1.88 -21.94 -9.75
N GLY A 188 -3.03 -21.67 -10.37
CA GLY A 188 -4.27 -21.31 -9.67
C GLY A 188 -4.34 -19.84 -9.27
N GLU A 189 -5.10 -19.56 -8.21
CA GLU A 189 -5.38 -18.18 -7.77
C GLU A 189 -4.15 -17.49 -7.20
N ARG A 190 -3.97 -16.23 -7.57
CA ARG A 190 -3.01 -15.30 -6.99
C ARG A 190 -3.70 -13.98 -6.66
N LEU A 191 -3.48 -13.48 -5.46
CA LEU A 191 -4.07 -12.22 -5.03
C LEU A 191 -3.12 -11.05 -5.37
N PRO A 192 -3.60 -9.97 -5.97
CA PRO A 192 -2.89 -8.70 -5.95
C PRO A 192 -2.86 -8.14 -4.50
N LEU A 193 -1.81 -7.48 -4.04
CA LEU A 193 -0.77 -6.91 -4.86
C LEU A 193 0.20 -8.01 -5.34
N MET A 194 0.58 -7.94 -6.61
CA MET A 194 1.59 -8.81 -7.24
C MET A 194 2.79 -7.93 -7.58
N THR A 195 3.91 -8.10 -6.88
CA THR A 195 5.17 -7.39 -7.15
C THR A 195 6.10 -8.27 -7.96
N ILE A 196 6.75 -7.71 -8.98
CA ILE A 196 7.50 -8.46 -10.00
C ILE A 196 8.88 -7.84 -10.18
N LYS A 197 9.93 -8.67 -10.13
CA LYS A 197 11.28 -8.35 -10.58
C LYS A 197 11.47 -8.90 -12.00
N ALA A 198 11.41 -8.01 -12.98
CA ALA A 198 11.55 -8.35 -14.41
C ALA A 198 13.00 -8.25 -14.90
N GLY A 199 13.91 -7.67 -14.11
CA GLY A 199 15.32 -7.50 -14.39
C GLY A 199 16.02 -6.75 -13.27
N GLU A 200 17.29 -6.46 -13.44
CA GLU A 200 18.08 -5.74 -12.42
C GLU A 200 17.57 -4.29 -12.20
N THR A 201 17.05 -3.66 -13.24
CA THR A 201 16.52 -2.29 -13.20
C THR A 201 15.09 -2.22 -13.73
N CYS A 202 14.31 -3.29 -13.60
CA CYS A 202 12.93 -3.35 -14.05
C CYS A 202 12.06 -4.05 -13.00
N TYR A 203 11.22 -3.27 -12.34
CA TYR A 203 10.26 -3.74 -11.35
C TYR A 203 8.86 -3.30 -11.74
N MET A 204 7.89 -4.15 -11.50
CA MET A 204 6.48 -3.88 -11.75
C MET A 204 5.64 -4.27 -10.55
N ALA A 205 4.43 -3.71 -10.47
CA ALA A 205 3.39 -4.25 -9.60
C ALA A 205 2.04 -4.21 -10.30
N VAL A 206 1.26 -5.28 -10.14
CA VAL A 206 -0.12 -5.36 -10.62
C VAL A 206 -1.07 -5.23 -9.44
N HIS A 207 -2.00 -4.29 -9.54
CA HIS A 207 -3.01 -4.02 -8.53
C HIS A 207 -4.26 -3.40 -9.17
N GLU A 208 -5.16 -2.95 -8.31
CA GLU A 208 -6.33 -2.14 -8.67
C GLU A 208 -6.44 -0.90 -7.79
N ALA A 209 -7.24 0.05 -8.22
CA ALA A 209 -7.57 1.25 -7.44
C ALA A 209 -9.02 1.66 -7.68
N CYS A 210 -9.61 2.39 -6.71
CA CYS A 210 -10.98 2.89 -6.81
C CYS A 210 -12.00 1.79 -7.08
N LEU A 211 -12.04 0.77 -6.21
CA LEU A 211 -13.03 -0.30 -6.26
C LEU A 211 -14.34 0.23 -5.65
N ASP A 212 -15.25 0.74 -6.50
CA ASP A 212 -16.54 1.26 -6.06
C ASP A 212 -17.60 0.17 -5.92
N GLU A 213 -17.62 -0.78 -6.84
CA GLU A 213 -18.59 -1.87 -6.90
C GLU A 213 -17.89 -3.19 -7.18
N GLY A 214 -18.41 -4.28 -6.64
CA GLY A 214 -17.98 -5.63 -6.90
C GLY A 214 -16.87 -6.12 -5.98
N GLU A 215 -16.26 -7.21 -6.40
CA GLU A 215 -15.24 -7.93 -5.64
C GLU A 215 -13.83 -7.39 -5.95
N PRO A 216 -12.89 -7.50 -4.99
CA PRO A 216 -11.48 -7.22 -5.23
C PRO A 216 -10.91 -8.05 -6.38
N LEU A 217 -9.93 -7.47 -7.08
CA LEU A 217 -9.21 -8.14 -8.16
C LEU A 217 -8.59 -9.45 -7.69
N LYS A 218 -8.81 -10.50 -8.46
CA LYS A 218 -8.16 -11.80 -8.32
C LYS A 218 -7.59 -12.22 -9.66
N LEU A 219 -6.43 -12.85 -9.62
CA LEU A 219 -5.75 -13.37 -10.81
C LEU A 219 -5.70 -14.89 -10.74
N SER A 220 -5.72 -15.53 -11.89
CA SER A 220 -5.50 -16.96 -12.04
C SER A 220 -4.44 -17.21 -13.11
N SER A 221 -3.55 -18.18 -12.86
CA SER A 221 -2.54 -18.62 -13.82
C SER A 221 -2.56 -20.12 -13.97
N GLU A 222 -1.99 -20.61 -15.04
CA GLU A 222 -1.73 -22.02 -15.31
C GLU A 222 -0.22 -22.27 -15.33
N LYS A 223 0.22 -23.35 -14.71
CA LYS A 223 1.64 -23.74 -14.71
C LYS A 223 2.19 -23.80 -16.14
N GLY A 224 3.38 -23.25 -16.34
CA GLY A 224 4.05 -23.17 -17.66
C GLY A 224 3.63 -21.97 -18.50
N LYS A 225 2.73 -21.11 -18.00
CA LYS A 225 2.28 -19.88 -18.70
C LYS A 225 2.72 -18.63 -17.97
N GLN A 226 3.00 -17.56 -18.74
CA GLN A 226 3.27 -16.21 -18.22
C GLN A 226 2.00 -15.33 -18.28
N LEU A 227 0.85 -15.95 -18.47
CA LEU A 227 -0.45 -15.31 -18.61
C LEU A 227 -1.23 -15.42 -17.31
N PHE A 228 -1.64 -14.27 -16.77
CA PHE A 228 -2.53 -14.16 -15.63
C PHE A 228 -3.85 -13.56 -16.07
N THR A 229 -4.95 -14.24 -15.80
CA THR A 229 -6.31 -13.80 -16.16
C THR A 229 -7.06 -13.31 -14.94
N VAL A 230 -7.87 -12.26 -15.13
CA VAL A 230 -8.77 -11.78 -14.07
C VAL A 230 -9.85 -12.83 -13.82
N THR A 231 -10.03 -13.18 -12.55
CA THR A 231 -11.13 -14.01 -12.09
C THR A 231 -12.22 -13.12 -11.50
N SER A 232 -13.43 -13.19 -12.02
CA SER A 232 -14.56 -12.40 -11.55
C SER A 232 -15.85 -13.21 -11.55
N LYS A 233 -16.78 -12.86 -10.65
CA LYS A 233 -18.13 -13.41 -10.65
C LYS A 233 -19.02 -12.71 -11.68
N PRO A 234 -20.14 -13.35 -12.08
CA PRO A 234 -21.15 -12.70 -12.88
C PRO A 234 -21.67 -11.42 -12.20
N LYS A 235 -21.88 -10.36 -13.01
CA LYS A 235 -22.41 -9.07 -12.56
C LYS A 235 -23.23 -8.40 -13.65
N THR A 236 -23.98 -7.38 -13.29
CA THR A 236 -24.73 -6.58 -14.26
C THR A 236 -24.00 -5.24 -14.47
N LEU A 237 -23.71 -4.90 -15.72
CA LEU A 237 -23.22 -3.57 -16.10
C LEU A 237 -24.45 -2.67 -16.33
N HIS A 238 -24.59 -1.64 -15.53
CA HIS A 238 -25.63 -0.61 -15.64
C HIS A 238 -25.09 0.67 -16.29
N ALA A 239 -25.96 1.57 -16.72
CA ALA A 239 -25.56 2.90 -17.18
C ALA A 239 -24.84 3.64 -16.04
N GLY A 240 -23.72 4.29 -16.34
CA GLY A 240 -22.84 4.93 -15.36
C GLY A 240 -21.86 3.99 -14.66
N TYR A 241 -21.89 2.66 -14.93
CA TYR A 241 -20.93 1.73 -14.34
C TYR A 241 -19.49 2.10 -14.65
N GLN A 242 -18.64 2.05 -13.66
CA GLN A 242 -17.20 2.20 -13.78
C GLN A 242 -16.51 1.04 -13.06
N SER A 243 -15.63 0.31 -13.77
CA SER A 243 -14.82 -0.69 -13.09
C SER A 243 -13.75 -0.02 -12.21
N ALA A 244 -13.21 -0.77 -11.25
CA ALA A 244 -11.93 -0.39 -10.65
C ALA A 244 -10.86 -0.23 -11.75
N TRP A 245 -9.86 0.63 -11.49
CA TRP A 245 -8.70 0.72 -12.34
C TRP A 245 -7.86 -0.55 -12.28
N ARG A 246 -7.47 -1.08 -13.42
CA ARG A 246 -6.44 -2.11 -13.56
C ARG A 246 -5.11 -1.40 -13.65
N VAL A 247 -4.25 -1.60 -12.66
CA VAL A 247 -3.02 -0.82 -12.45
C VAL A 247 -1.80 -1.68 -12.72
N ILE A 248 -0.87 -1.15 -13.50
CA ILE A 248 0.45 -1.73 -13.75
C ILE A 248 1.46 -0.64 -13.38
N MET A 249 2.09 -0.78 -12.21
CA MET A 249 3.14 0.11 -11.74
C MET A 249 4.48 -0.30 -12.34
N TYR A 250 5.40 0.65 -12.42
CA TYR A 250 6.74 0.45 -12.98
C TYR A 250 7.79 1.29 -12.26
N GLY A 251 8.98 0.74 -12.10
CA GLY A 251 10.12 1.45 -11.54
C GLY A 251 11.46 0.78 -11.84
N HIS A 252 12.53 1.54 -11.78
CA HIS A 252 13.90 1.04 -11.95
C HIS A 252 14.47 0.40 -10.68
N THR A 253 13.85 0.63 -9.55
CA THR A 253 14.14 -0.02 -8.25
C THR A 253 12.85 -0.41 -7.59
N PRO A 254 12.84 -1.39 -6.67
CA PRO A 254 11.62 -1.77 -5.96
C PRO A 254 11.12 -0.62 -5.06
N GLY A 255 12.01 0.28 -4.61
CA GLY A 255 11.66 1.47 -3.82
C GLY A 255 10.75 2.44 -4.56
N VAL A 256 10.86 2.57 -5.89
CA VAL A 256 9.96 3.42 -6.69
C VAL A 256 8.51 2.97 -6.54
N LEU A 257 8.26 1.66 -6.47
CA LEU A 257 6.90 1.13 -6.26
C LEU A 257 6.36 1.50 -4.87
N VAL A 258 7.20 1.40 -3.84
CA VAL A 258 6.83 1.76 -2.45
C VAL A 258 6.55 3.26 -2.31
N ASP A 259 7.34 4.09 -3.00
CA ASP A 259 7.24 5.55 -2.94
C ASP A 259 6.12 6.12 -3.82
N SER A 260 5.58 5.33 -4.75
CA SER A 260 4.51 5.73 -5.67
C SER A 260 3.22 6.12 -4.94
N HIS A 261 2.49 7.05 -5.52
CA HIS A 261 1.15 7.46 -5.12
C HIS A 261 0.09 7.09 -6.16
N LEU A 262 0.43 6.21 -7.11
CA LEU A 262 -0.45 5.92 -8.24
C LEU A 262 -1.81 5.36 -7.78
N ILE A 263 -1.82 4.51 -6.75
CA ILE A 263 -3.06 3.94 -6.23
C ILE A 263 -3.98 5.02 -5.63
N GLU A 264 -3.41 5.98 -4.90
CA GLU A 264 -4.16 7.10 -4.34
C GLU A 264 -4.61 8.06 -5.45
N LEU A 265 -3.75 8.41 -6.41
CA LEU A 265 -4.04 9.35 -7.50
C LEU A 265 -5.15 8.88 -8.44
N LEU A 266 -5.41 7.58 -8.50
CA LEU A 266 -6.51 7.00 -9.28
C LEU A 266 -7.87 7.03 -8.54
N ASN A 267 -7.90 7.47 -7.29
CA ASN A 267 -9.14 7.73 -6.55
C ASN A 267 -9.56 9.21 -6.70
N PRO A 268 -10.85 9.52 -6.62
CA PRO A 268 -11.32 10.91 -6.69
C PRO A 268 -10.90 11.71 -5.45
N ASP A 269 -10.85 13.03 -5.60
CA ASP A 269 -10.75 13.95 -4.47
C ASP A 269 -11.98 13.85 -3.55
N PRO A 270 -11.90 14.33 -2.31
CA PRO A 270 -13.06 14.47 -1.44
C PRO A 270 -14.14 15.32 -2.12
N GLU A 271 -15.41 15.11 -1.75
CA GLU A 271 -16.50 15.97 -2.20
C GLU A 271 -16.21 17.45 -1.83
N PRO A 272 -16.51 18.41 -2.73
CA PRO A 272 -16.32 19.83 -2.44
C PRO A 272 -16.99 20.25 -1.12
N GLY A 273 -16.24 20.95 -0.27
CA GLY A 273 -16.71 21.39 1.04
C GLY A 273 -16.48 20.40 2.18
N SER A 274 -15.92 19.22 1.90
CA SER A 274 -15.50 18.29 2.96
C SER A 274 -14.39 18.86 3.82
N ASP A 275 -14.49 18.70 5.14
CA ASP A 275 -13.45 19.08 6.11
C ASP A 275 -12.86 17.85 6.78
N PHE A 276 -11.58 17.61 6.54
CA PHE A 276 -10.79 16.55 7.17
C PHE A 276 -9.62 17.09 8.03
N SER A 277 -9.66 18.36 8.43
CA SER A 277 -8.64 18.98 9.29
C SER A 277 -8.52 18.33 10.68
N TRP A 278 -9.56 17.62 11.10
CA TRP A 278 -9.63 16.84 12.34
C TRP A 278 -8.83 15.52 12.28
N VAL A 279 -8.47 15.02 11.11
CA VAL A 279 -7.68 13.79 10.94
C VAL A 279 -6.26 14.02 11.48
N LYS A 280 -5.87 13.26 12.50
CA LYS A 280 -4.57 13.38 13.17
C LYS A 280 -3.83 12.05 13.09
N PRO A 281 -2.94 11.89 12.09
CA PRO A 281 -2.10 10.70 12.01
C PRO A 281 -1.04 10.69 13.11
N GLY A 282 -0.56 9.51 13.48
CA GLY A 282 0.51 9.39 14.48
C GLY A 282 0.67 7.99 15.03
N ILE A 283 1.59 7.87 16.00
CA ILE A 283 1.80 6.63 16.74
C ILE A 283 0.61 6.40 17.67
N CYS A 284 0.18 5.14 17.73
CA CYS A 284 -0.89 4.63 18.57
C CYS A 284 -0.33 3.55 19.51
N LEU A 285 -0.78 3.53 20.75
CA LEU A 285 -0.60 2.38 21.64
C LEU A 285 -1.79 1.43 21.50
N TRP A 286 -1.62 0.17 21.89
CA TRP A 286 -2.63 -0.86 21.69
C TRP A 286 -2.72 -1.79 22.91
N ASP A 287 -3.91 -1.99 23.45
CA ASP A 287 -4.11 -2.74 24.68
C ASP A 287 -4.21 -4.26 24.51
N TRP A 288 -4.37 -4.77 23.27
CA TRP A 288 -4.55 -6.19 23.02
C TRP A 288 -3.34 -7.05 23.40
N ARG A 289 -2.13 -6.58 23.02
CA ARG A 289 -0.89 -7.34 23.24
C ARG A 289 -0.30 -7.17 24.65
N ILE A 290 -0.73 -6.16 25.38
CA ILE A 290 -0.25 -5.91 26.74
C ILE A 290 -1.01 -6.71 27.81
N ASP A 291 -2.17 -7.28 27.46
CA ASP A 291 -3.01 -8.01 28.43
C ASP A 291 -2.25 -9.20 29.03
N GLY A 292 -2.08 -9.18 30.35
CA GLY A 292 -1.31 -10.16 31.11
C GLY A 292 0.16 -9.78 31.36
N ALA A 293 0.68 -8.70 30.80
CA ALA A 293 2.01 -8.19 31.11
C ALA A 293 2.15 -7.81 32.57
N VAL A 294 3.32 -8.08 33.17
CA VAL A 294 3.60 -7.73 34.58
C VAL A 294 4.92 -6.96 34.66
N TRP A 295 4.88 -5.78 35.31
CA TRP A 295 6.05 -4.97 35.60
C TRP A 295 6.00 -4.49 37.07
N GLU A 296 7.02 -4.80 37.87
CA GLU A 296 7.15 -4.40 39.25
C GLU A 296 5.87 -4.62 40.08
N GLY A 297 5.17 -5.74 39.84
CA GLY A 297 3.94 -6.11 40.54
C GLY A 297 2.65 -5.50 39.96
N PHE A 298 2.74 -4.54 39.04
CA PHE A 298 1.57 -4.08 38.28
C PHE A 298 1.28 -5.03 37.13
N LYS A 299 0.05 -5.57 37.09
CA LYS A 299 -0.43 -6.41 35.99
C LYS A 299 -1.25 -5.59 35.02
N TYR A 300 -0.78 -5.51 33.78
CA TYR A 300 -1.55 -4.91 32.69
C TYR A 300 -2.73 -5.82 32.33
N THR A 301 -3.87 -5.20 32.08
CA THR A 301 -5.10 -5.83 31.62
C THR A 301 -5.85 -4.85 30.73
N MET A 302 -6.85 -5.34 29.97
CA MET A 302 -7.74 -4.47 29.19
C MET A 302 -8.74 -3.76 30.12
N SER A 303 -8.25 -2.86 30.96
CA SER A 303 -9.02 -2.17 31.99
C SER A 303 -8.50 -0.75 32.28
N TYR A 304 -9.33 0.03 32.93
CA TYR A 304 -9.10 1.45 33.19
C TYR A 304 -7.73 1.79 33.82
N PRO A 305 -7.22 1.06 34.87
CA PRO A 305 -5.89 1.35 35.42
C PRO A 305 -4.74 1.23 34.41
N SER A 306 -4.78 0.21 33.52
CA SER A 306 -3.79 0.02 32.46
C SER A 306 -3.91 1.09 31.40
N TRP A 307 -5.14 1.42 30.98
CA TRP A 307 -5.39 2.45 29.98
C TRP A 307 -4.91 3.83 30.42
N ILE A 308 -5.06 4.21 31.69
CA ILE A 308 -4.54 5.48 32.24
C ILE A 308 -3.02 5.55 32.09
N LYS A 309 -2.29 4.49 32.49
CA LYS A 309 -0.82 4.44 32.32
C LYS A 309 -0.40 4.60 30.84
N MET A 310 -1.11 3.95 29.94
CA MET A 310 -0.84 4.06 28.51
C MET A 310 -1.13 5.45 27.96
N VAL A 311 -2.22 6.09 28.40
CA VAL A 311 -2.54 7.48 28.01
C VAL A 311 -1.49 8.46 28.52
N ASP A 312 -1.04 8.32 29.78
CA ASP A 312 0.00 9.18 30.33
C ASP A 312 1.31 9.05 29.55
N PHE A 313 1.77 7.82 29.30
CA PHE A 313 2.96 7.57 28.49
C PHE A 313 2.82 8.10 27.06
N ALA A 314 1.65 7.91 26.43
CA ALA A 314 1.39 8.45 25.09
C ALA A 314 1.49 9.98 25.08
N ALA A 315 0.90 10.65 26.06
CA ALA A 315 0.95 12.11 26.20
C ALA A 315 2.39 12.63 26.39
N GLU A 316 3.16 11.98 27.27
CA GLU A 316 4.55 12.35 27.57
C GLU A 316 5.46 12.22 26.34
N ASN A 317 5.21 11.24 25.46
CA ASN A 317 6.01 10.98 24.26
C ASN A 317 5.41 11.57 22.97
N GLY A 318 4.28 12.28 23.08
CA GLY A 318 3.62 12.92 21.92
C GLY A 318 2.92 11.95 20.99
N PHE A 319 2.65 10.70 21.43
CA PHE A 319 1.85 9.71 20.70
C PHE A 319 0.39 10.15 20.66
N LYS A 320 -0.34 9.78 19.63
CA LYS A 320 -1.62 10.42 19.30
C LYS A 320 -2.83 9.67 19.81
N HIS A 321 -2.75 8.34 19.91
CA HIS A 321 -3.94 7.54 20.19
C HIS A 321 -3.62 6.34 21.08
N LEU A 322 -4.66 5.85 21.77
CA LEU A 322 -4.73 4.53 22.37
C LEU A 322 -5.88 3.77 21.73
N VAL A 323 -5.61 2.57 21.24
CA VAL A 323 -6.60 1.66 20.65
C VAL A 323 -7.05 0.67 21.73
N LEU A 324 -8.32 0.71 22.09
CA LEU A 324 -8.99 -0.31 22.92
C LEU A 324 -9.54 -1.38 21.99
N ASP A 325 -9.00 -2.59 22.11
CA ASP A 325 -9.34 -3.71 21.28
C ASP A 325 -10.59 -4.46 21.76
N ALA A 326 -10.84 -5.62 21.22
CA ALA A 326 -11.98 -6.48 21.56
C ALA A 326 -12.21 -6.64 23.09
N ASN A 327 -13.42 -7.01 23.47
CA ASN A 327 -13.86 -7.26 24.84
C ASN A 327 -14.04 -6.02 25.74
N TRP A 328 -13.89 -4.79 25.26
CA TRP A 328 -14.25 -3.62 26.05
C TRP A 328 -15.77 -3.49 26.25
N TYR A 329 -16.59 -3.98 25.31
CA TYR A 329 -18.07 -3.96 25.36
C TYR A 329 -18.69 -5.30 25.76
N GLY A 330 -17.91 -6.27 26.16
CA GLY A 330 -18.30 -7.66 26.42
C GLY A 330 -17.56 -8.65 25.51
N PRO A 331 -17.82 -9.95 25.62
CA PRO A 331 -17.15 -10.97 24.84
C PRO A 331 -17.25 -10.70 23.34
N GLU A 332 -16.13 -10.70 22.64
CA GLU A 332 -15.97 -10.32 21.24
C GLU A 332 -16.91 -11.06 20.29
N PHE A 333 -17.07 -12.37 20.48
CA PHE A 333 -17.90 -13.23 19.63
C PHE A 333 -19.28 -13.51 20.19
N SER A 334 -19.74 -12.73 21.18
CA SER A 334 -21.11 -12.82 21.71
C SER A 334 -22.05 -11.83 21.00
N GLN A 335 -23.10 -12.34 20.35
CA GLN A 335 -24.13 -11.52 19.73
C GLN A 335 -24.96 -10.72 20.77
N THR A 336 -24.84 -11.03 22.06
CA THR A 336 -25.50 -10.30 23.14
C THR A 336 -24.63 -9.18 23.73
N SER A 337 -23.39 -9.07 23.31
CA SER A 337 -22.52 -7.95 23.70
C SER A 337 -23.10 -6.62 23.19
N ASP A 338 -23.00 -5.57 24.01
CA ASP A 338 -23.58 -4.27 23.69
C ASP A 338 -22.48 -3.24 23.43
N PRO A 339 -22.25 -2.83 22.17
CA PRO A 339 -21.21 -1.89 21.81
C PRO A 339 -21.46 -0.44 22.28
N VAL A 340 -22.60 -0.17 22.93
CA VAL A 340 -22.96 1.15 23.45
C VAL A 340 -23.08 1.14 24.98
N LYS A 341 -23.62 0.04 25.56
CA LYS A 341 -23.89 -0.09 26.99
C LYS A 341 -23.15 -1.24 27.65
N GLY A 342 -22.09 -1.75 27.00
CA GLY A 342 -21.29 -2.85 27.53
C GLY A 342 -20.67 -2.54 28.90
N ASP A 343 -20.17 -3.56 29.55
CA ASP A 343 -19.75 -3.52 30.97
C ASP A 343 -18.78 -2.38 31.30
N LYS A 344 -17.88 -2.04 30.37
CA LYS A 344 -16.85 -1.01 30.53
C LYS A 344 -17.22 0.35 29.91
N ALA A 345 -18.45 0.52 29.40
CA ALA A 345 -18.82 1.72 28.64
C ALA A 345 -18.63 3.02 29.43
N LYS A 346 -18.90 3.01 30.76
CA LYS A 346 -18.69 4.17 31.63
C LYS A 346 -17.20 4.48 31.83
N GLU A 347 -16.37 3.46 32.02
CA GLU A 347 -14.92 3.62 32.17
C GLU A 347 -14.31 4.14 30.87
N VAL A 348 -14.76 3.63 29.72
CA VAL A 348 -14.34 4.08 28.39
C VAL A 348 -14.69 5.55 28.16
N GLN A 349 -15.89 6.00 28.51
CA GLN A 349 -16.26 7.42 28.41
C GLN A 349 -15.41 8.31 29.33
N ASN A 350 -15.09 7.85 30.56
CA ASN A 350 -14.17 8.55 31.45
C ASN A 350 -12.76 8.61 30.87
N LEU A 351 -12.30 7.51 30.24
CA LEU A 351 -11.00 7.44 29.56
C LEU A 351 -10.93 8.39 28.36
N ILE A 352 -11.99 8.45 27.53
CA ILE A 352 -12.08 9.37 26.40
C ILE A 352 -11.92 10.82 26.87
N LYS A 353 -12.59 11.19 27.96
CA LYS A 353 -12.43 12.51 28.57
C LYS A 353 -11.01 12.74 29.06
N TYR A 354 -10.45 11.79 29.79
CA TYR A 354 -9.09 11.87 30.32
C TYR A 354 -8.05 11.99 29.16
N GLY A 355 -8.17 11.14 28.15
CA GLY A 355 -7.29 11.19 26.96
C GLY A 355 -7.39 12.52 26.22
N LYS A 356 -8.60 13.06 26.05
CA LYS A 356 -8.81 14.37 25.45
C LYS A 356 -8.09 15.49 26.21
N ASP A 357 -8.17 15.48 27.56
CA ASP A 357 -7.50 16.47 28.40
C ASP A 357 -5.96 16.36 28.32
N LYS A 358 -5.43 15.18 28.00
CA LYS A 358 -4.02 14.87 27.77
C LYS A 358 -3.57 15.02 26.29
N GLY A 359 -4.49 15.25 25.37
CA GLY A 359 -4.21 15.32 23.93
C GLY A 359 -4.02 13.96 23.25
N VAL A 360 -4.52 12.88 23.86
CA VAL A 360 -4.49 11.50 23.36
C VAL A 360 -5.91 11.06 22.99
N GLY A 361 -6.11 10.67 21.72
CA GLY A 361 -7.39 10.14 21.25
C GLY A 361 -7.60 8.69 21.64
N ILE A 362 -8.84 8.29 21.87
CA ILE A 362 -9.19 6.90 22.18
C ILE A 362 -9.95 6.31 21.01
N TRP A 363 -9.52 5.14 20.53
CA TRP A 363 -10.21 4.34 19.52
C TRP A 363 -10.92 3.18 20.17
N LEU A 364 -12.01 2.75 19.54
CA LEU A 364 -12.85 1.67 20.04
C LEU A 364 -12.92 0.55 18.99
N TYR A 365 -12.72 -0.68 19.44
CA TYR A 365 -12.94 -1.87 18.59
C TYR A 365 -14.43 -2.13 18.40
N LEU A 366 -14.77 -2.62 17.21
CA LEU A 366 -16.12 -3.08 16.84
C LEU A 366 -16.00 -4.19 15.78
N ASN A 367 -16.98 -5.10 15.73
CA ASN A 367 -17.11 -6.10 14.68
C ASN A 367 -18.59 -6.44 14.41
N ASP A 368 -18.85 -7.23 13.36
CA ASP A 368 -20.21 -7.62 12.99
C ASP A 368 -20.82 -8.64 13.95
N VAL A 369 -20.05 -9.35 14.77
CA VAL A 369 -20.57 -10.36 15.69
C VAL A 369 -21.11 -9.69 16.95
N GLY A 370 -20.30 -8.94 17.67
CA GLY A 370 -20.73 -8.19 18.86
C GLY A 370 -21.66 -7.02 18.53
N GLY A 371 -21.57 -6.46 17.33
CA GLY A 371 -22.42 -5.40 16.83
C GLY A 371 -23.73 -5.87 16.16
N LYS A 372 -23.96 -7.18 16.03
CA LYS A 372 -25.05 -7.75 15.22
C LYS A 372 -26.43 -7.17 15.48
N ASN A 373 -26.76 -6.92 16.73
CA ASN A 373 -28.09 -6.45 17.14
C ASN A 373 -28.19 -4.91 17.22
N TYR A 374 -27.16 -4.21 16.82
CA TYR A 374 -27.06 -2.75 16.93
C TYR A 374 -26.84 -2.11 15.57
N PRO A 375 -27.66 -1.12 15.19
CA PRO A 375 -27.46 -0.39 13.93
C PRO A 375 -26.11 0.33 13.93
N ILE A 376 -25.27 0.04 12.94
CA ILE A 376 -23.92 0.58 12.83
C ILE A 376 -23.91 2.11 12.76
N GLU A 377 -24.91 2.71 12.11
CA GLU A 377 -25.09 4.16 12.01
C GLU A 377 -25.20 4.81 13.39
N GLN A 378 -26.07 4.26 14.25
CA GLN A 378 -26.30 4.77 15.61
C GLN A 378 -25.10 4.52 16.52
N THR A 379 -24.44 3.38 16.36
CA THR A 379 -23.25 3.02 17.14
C THR A 379 -22.10 4.00 16.86
N LEU A 380 -21.78 4.25 15.58
CA LEU A 380 -20.71 5.17 15.21
C LEU A 380 -21.04 6.63 15.56
N GLU A 381 -22.30 7.04 15.41
CA GLU A 381 -22.75 8.35 15.88
C GLU A 381 -22.56 8.50 17.41
N GLN A 382 -22.89 7.44 18.17
CA GLN A 382 -22.69 7.46 19.62
C GLN A 382 -21.20 7.54 20.01
N TYR A 383 -20.32 6.84 19.31
CA TYR A 383 -18.86 6.94 19.52
C TYR A 383 -18.34 8.35 19.27
N GLY A 384 -18.80 8.98 18.18
CA GLY A 384 -18.51 10.39 17.91
C GLY A 384 -19.03 11.32 19.02
N ARG A 385 -20.25 11.10 19.51
CA ARG A 385 -20.80 11.87 20.65
C ARG A 385 -20.01 11.68 21.95
N TRP A 386 -19.47 10.50 22.20
CA TRP A 386 -18.58 10.28 23.36
C TRP A 386 -17.24 11.00 23.21
N GLY A 387 -16.86 11.37 21.98
CA GLY A 387 -15.59 11.99 21.64
C GLY A 387 -14.48 10.98 21.38
N ALA A 388 -14.81 9.73 21.07
CA ALA A 388 -13.85 8.79 20.50
C ALA A 388 -13.24 9.37 19.22
N THR A 389 -12.00 8.99 18.91
CA THR A 389 -11.26 9.53 17.75
C THR A 389 -11.04 8.52 16.63
N GLY A 390 -11.41 7.25 16.85
CA GLY A 390 -11.29 6.23 15.84
C GLY A 390 -12.00 4.94 16.18
N VAL A 391 -12.04 4.06 15.18
CA VAL A 391 -12.60 2.71 15.28
C VAL A 391 -11.61 1.73 14.65
N LYS A 392 -11.31 0.65 15.36
CA LYS A 392 -10.72 -0.55 14.79
C LYS A 392 -11.86 -1.52 14.48
N TYR A 393 -12.07 -1.86 13.21
CA TYR A 393 -13.19 -2.70 12.78
C TYR A 393 -12.70 -4.07 12.31
N GLY A 394 -13.00 -5.11 13.06
CA GLY A 394 -12.63 -6.50 12.76
C GLY A 394 -13.81 -7.35 12.30
N PHE A 395 -13.58 -8.61 11.98
CA PHE A 395 -14.54 -9.68 11.69
C PHE A 395 -15.81 -9.25 10.93
N MET A 396 -15.60 -8.74 9.72
CA MET A 396 -16.68 -8.33 8.82
C MET A 396 -17.31 -9.57 8.14
N ASN A 397 -18.63 -9.72 8.26
CA ASN A 397 -19.38 -10.80 7.63
C ASN A 397 -19.69 -10.50 6.15
N GLY A 398 -20.10 -11.54 5.42
CA GLY A 398 -20.55 -11.43 4.05
C GLY A 398 -19.57 -11.94 3.01
N ASN A 399 -20.02 -11.99 1.76
CA ASN A 399 -19.18 -12.25 0.60
C ASN A 399 -18.31 -11.02 0.26
N PRO A 400 -17.30 -11.11 -0.63
CA PRO A 400 -16.40 -9.99 -0.92
C PRO A 400 -17.09 -8.71 -1.42
N ASP A 401 -18.18 -8.80 -2.19
CA ASP A 401 -18.94 -7.62 -2.64
C ASP A 401 -19.67 -6.95 -1.46
N GLU A 402 -20.36 -7.73 -0.62
CA GLU A 402 -21.01 -7.24 0.60
C GLU A 402 -19.99 -6.58 1.54
N LYS A 403 -18.81 -7.19 1.72
CA LYS A 403 -17.72 -6.60 2.51
C LYS A 403 -17.21 -5.30 1.91
N ASN A 404 -17.08 -5.20 0.57
CA ASN A 404 -16.69 -3.95 -0.07
C ASN A 404 -17.70 -2.84 0.24
N GLN A 405 -18.98 -3.11 0.07
CA GLN A 405 -20.05 -2.16 0.36
C GLN A 405 -20.07 -1.75 1.85
N ALA A 406 -19.90 -2.72 2.76
CA ALA A 406 -19.83 -2.46 4.20
C ALA A 406 -18.61 -1.61 4.58
N THR A 407 -17.42 -1.93 4.06
CA THR A 407 -16.19 -1.14 4.29
C THR A 407 -16.37 0.32 3.86
N ARG A 408 -16.94 0.54 2.67
CA ARG A 408 -17.19 1.89 2.14
C ARG A 408 -18.23 2.65 2.99
N LYS A 409 -19.32 1.98 3.39
CA LYS A 409 -20.34 2.53 4.29
C LYS A 409 -19.74 2.93 5.63
N ILE A 410 -18.98 2.05 6.28
CA ILE A 410 -18.35 2.30 7.58
C ILE A 410 -17.35 3.46 7.47
N THR A 411 -16.51 3.49 6.42
CA THR A 411 -15.58 4.60 6.20
C THR A 411 -16.29 5.95 6.14
N LYS A 412 -17.41 6.03 5.39
CA LYS A 412 -18.22 7.23 5.27
C LYS A 412 -18.88 7.63 6.59
N LEU A 413 -19.45 6.68 7.31
CA LEU A 413 -20.07 6.91 8.62
C LEU A 413 -19.03 7.38 9.65
N CYS A 414 -17.85 6.78 9.65
CA CYS A 414 -16.73 7.24 10.48
C CYS A 414 -16.34 8.69 10.15
N ALA A 415 -16.23 9.06 8.86
CA ALA A 415 -15.95 10.43 8.45
C ALA A 415 -17.01 11.42 8.95
N GLN A 416 -18.29 11.08 8.83
CA GLN A 416 -19.41 11.89 9.31
C GLN A 416 -19.35 12.15 10.82
N ASN A 417 -18.81 11.20 11.59
CA ASN A 417 -18.70 11.26 13.03
C ASN A 417 -17.30 11.62 13.53
N LYS A 418 -16.40 12.08 12.64
CA LYS A 418 -15.00 12.44 12.93
C LYS A 418 -14.20 11.31 13.57
N LEU A 419 -14.41 10.09 13.10
CA LEU A 419 -13.71 8.88 13.51
C LEU A 419 -12.71 8.45 12.42
N LEU A 420 -11.48 8.18 12.83
CA LEU A 420 -10.50 7.44 12.03
C LEU A 420 -10.95 5.98 11.94
N VAL A 421 -10.52 5.25 10.91
CA VAL A 421 -10.87 3.84 10.78
C VAL A 421 -9.68 2.99 10.36
N ASP A 422 -9.54 1.86 11.04
CA ASP A 422 -8.63 0.76 10.77
C ASP A 422 -9.45 -0.52 10.56
N PHE A 423 -9.21 -1.25 9.47
CA PHE A 423 -9.91 -2.48 9.16
C PHE A 423 -9.02 -3.70 9.37
N HIS A 424 -9.52 -4.68 10.13
CA HIS A 424 -8.86 -5.95 10.46
C HIS A 424 -9.71 -7.17 10.07
N ASP A 425 -9.13 -8.36 10.13
CA ASP A 425 -9.81 -9.66 10.02
C ASP A 425 -10.55 -9.87 8.69
N TYR A 426 -9.81 -9.86 7.59
CA TYR A 426 -10.31 -10.17 6.23
C TYR A 426 -11.45 -9.28 5.71
N PRO A 427 -11.41 -7.97 5.87
CA PRO A 427 -12.35 -7.07 5.18
C PRO A 427 -12.02 -7.00 3.69
N VAL A 428 -12.77 -6.22 2.94
CA VAL A 428 -12.29 -5.68 1.66
C VAL A 428 -11.61 -4.35 1.94
N HIS A 429 -10.34 -4.24 1.58
CA HIS A 429 -9.51 -3.10 1.92
C HIS A 429 -9.78 -1.89 1.02
N PRO A 430 -9.78 -0.67 1.57
CA PRO A 430 -9.94 0.56 0.80
C PRO A 430 -8.65 0.97 0.08
N TYR A 431 -8.44 0.47 -1.15
CA TYR A 431 -7.24 0.76 -1.96
C TYR A 431 -7.20 2.20 -2.46
N GLY A 432 -6.30 3.03 -1.88
CA GLY A 432 -6.12 4.42 -2.23
C GLY A 432 -7.23 5.36 -1.76
N GLN A 433 -8.24 4.87 -1.04
CA GLN A 433 -9.37 5.68 -0.56
C GLN A 433 -8.97 6.82 0.38
N MET A 434 -7.75 6.80 0.93
CA MET A 434 -7.23 7.91 1.74
C MET A 434 -7.21 9.25 1.00
N ARG A 435 -7.24 9.27 -0.34
CA ARG A 435 -7.41 10.50 -1.12
C ARG A 435 -8.83 11.05 -0.96
N THR A 436 -9.84 10.23 -1.12
CA THR A 436 -11.26 10.59 -1.01
C THR A 436 -11.73 10.68 0.45
N TRP A 437 -11.26 9.75 1.28
CA TRP A 437 -11.61 9.59 2.68
C TRP A 437 -10.35 9.54 3.56
N PRO A 438 -9.76 10.68 3.91
CA PRO A 438 -8.53 10.74 4.71
C PRO A 438 -8.61 10.06 6.08
N ASN A 439 -9.80 9.76 6.58
CA ASN A 439 -10.03 9.01 7.80
C ASN A 439 -9.81 7.49 7.65
N ALA A 440 -9.72 6.94 6.43
CA ALA A 440 -9.26 5.57 6.19
C ALA A 440 -7.75 5.51 6.38
N ILE A 441 -7.31 5.43 7.66
CA ILE A 441 -5.96 5.81 8.06
C ILE A 441 -4.97 4.64 8.05
N THR A 442 -5.45 3.42 8.24
CA THR A 442 -4.64 2.20 8.18
C THR A 442 -5.52 0.96 7.97
N ARG A 443 -4.91 -0.21 7.77
CA ARG A 443 -5.60 -1.49 7.57
C ARG A 443 -4.64 -2.66 7.68
N GLU A 444 -5.12 -3.83 8.08
CA GLU A 444 -4.36 -5.09 8.12
C GLU A 444 -4.29 -5.75 6.72
N PHE A 445 -3.53 -5.15 5.80
CA PHE A 445 -3.29 -5.72 4.46
C PHE A 445 -1.94 -6.42 4.39
N CYS A 446 -1.69 -7.32 5.36
CA CYS A 446 -0.41 -8.03 5.49
C CYS A 446 -0.50 -9.16 6.51
N LYS A 447 0.56 -9.96 6.62
CA LYS A 447 0.82 -10.75 7.82
C LYS A 447 1.25 -9.79 8.93
N ALA A 448 0.37 -9.54 9.90
CA ALA A 448 0.73 -8.78 11.08
C ALA A 448 1.67 -9.58 11.99
N GLN A 449 2.51 -8.87 12.74
CA GLN A 449 3.44 -9.49 13.68
C GLN A 449 2.68 -10.15 14.82
N LEU A 450 3.07 -11.36 15.19
CA LEU A 450 2.47 -12.19 16.24
C LEU A 450 1.04 -12.71 15.95
N ASP A 451 0.50 -12.53 14.76
CA ASP A 451 -0.80 -13.06 14.40
C ASP A 451 -0.76 -14.46 13.81
N GLY A 452 -1.90 -15.18 13.94
CA GLY A 452 -2.14 -16.46 13.28
C GLY A 452 -1.22 -17.58 13.73
N ARG A 453 -0.61 -17.49 14.90
CA ARG A 453 0.30 -18.50 15.48
C ARG A 453 1.46 -18.90 14.55
N GLN A 454 1.80 -18.06 13.58
CA GLN A 454 2.91 -18.26 12.66
C GLN A 454 4.05 -17.31 13.01
N VAL A 455 5.27 -17.84 13.07
CA VAL A 455 6.45 -17.06 13.38
C VAL A 455 6.72 -16.04 12.28
N PHE A 456 6.78 -14.78 12.67
CA PHE A 456 7.10 -13.65 11.79
C PHE A 456 8.62 -13.55 11.63
N GLN A 457 9.18 -14.04 10.52
CA GLN A 457 10.63 -14.00 10.26
C GLN A 457 11.07 -12.61 9.78
N PRO A 458 12.36 -12.22 9.96
CA PRO A 458 12.89 -10.98 9.42
C PRO A 458 12.63 -10.79 7.92
N LYS A 459 12.78 -11.86 7.14
CA LYS A 459 12.45 -11.87 5.70
C LYS A 459 10.98 -11.54 5.43
N THR A 460 10.05 -11.95 6.30
CA THR A 460 8.62 -11.61 6.15
C THR A 460 8.44 -10.08 6.12
N PHE A 461 9.10 -9.36 7.03
CA PHE A 461 9.05 -7.90 7.08
C PHE A 461 9.55 -7.26 5.78
N VAL A 462 10.81 -7.56 5.40
CA VAL A 462 11.44 -6.95 4.22
C VAL A 462 10.86 -7.43 2.88
N THR A 463 9.99 -8.45 2.89
CA THR A 463 9.16 -8.79 1.73
C THR A 463 7.89 -7.95 1.74
N SER A 464 7.20 -7.86 2.89
CA SER A 464 5.90 -7.19 3.01
C SER A 464 5.96 -5.70 2.66
N VAL A 465 7.06 -5.01 2.98
CA VAL A 465 7.19 -3.58 2.64
C VAL A 465 7.28 -3.34 1.13
N PHE A 466 7.72 -4.31 0.34
CA PHE A 466 7.75 -4.23 -1.13
C PHE A 466 6.54 -4.89 -1.81
N VAL A 467 5.67 -5.53 -1.06
CA VAL A 467 4.41 -6.10 -1.56
C VAL A 467 3.24 -5.31 -0.99
N ASN A 468 3.01 -5.38 0.31
CA ASN A 468 1.80 -4.88 0.94
C ASN A 468 1.76 -3.34 1.01
N ASN A 469 2.86 -2.67 1.41
CA ASN A 469 2.92 -1.20 1.49
C ASN A 469 2.83 -0.48 0.14
N VAL A 470 3.08 -1.17 -0.98
CA VAL A 470 2.89 -0.61 -2.32
C VAL A 470 1.42 -0.26 -2.58
N SER A 471 0.48 -0.95 -1.91
CA SER A 471 -0.96 -0.67 -2.00
C SER A 471 -1.43 0.51 -1.15
N GLY A 472 -0.54 1.14 -0.36
CA GLY A 472 -0.86 2.21 0.58
C GLY A 472 -0.58 1.85 2.04
N PRO A 473 -1.26 2.49 3.02
CA PRO A 473 -0.99 2.27 4.45
C PRO A 473 -1.37 0.87 4.90
N ILE A 474 -0.57 0.31 5.82
CA ILE A 474 -0.86 -0.97 6.46
C ILE A 474 -0.65 -0.92 7.97
N ASP A 475 -1.42 -1.71 8.72
CA ASP A 475 -1.18 -2.02 10.13
C ASP A 475 -0.50 -3.39 10.25
N MET A 476 0.76 -3.40 10.66
CA MET A 476 1.57 -4.62 10.79
C MET A 476 1.96 -4.91 12.24
N ASN A 477 1.61 -4.03 13.16
CA ASN A 477 1.86 -4.14 14.60
C ASN A 477 3.35 -4.34 14.96
N ASN A 478 4.27 -3.66 14.28
CA ASN A 478 5.68 -3.65 14.64
C ASN A 478 5.96 -2.70 15.81
N GLY A 479 7.16 -2.82 16.39
CA GLY A 479 7.59 -2.02 17.53
C GLY A 479 7.46 -2.74 18.88
N MET A 480 7.47 -4.07 18.87
CA MET A 480 7.57 -4.88 20.07
C MET A 480 8.98 -4.81 20.64
N PHE A 481 9.16 -4.25 21.82
CA PHE A 481 10.47 -4.15 22.48
C PHE A 481 10.72 -5.27 23.50
N ASP A 482 9.66 -5.93 24.00
CA ASP A 482 9.81 -7.19 24.72
C ASP A 482 9.99 -8.36 23.73
N LEU A 483 11.24 -8.61 23.36
CA LEU A 483 11.58 -9.66 22.41
C LEU A 483 11.75 -11.04 23.05
N ARG A 484 11.52 -11.16 24.37
CA ARG A 484 11.73 -12.38 25.15
C ARG A 484 10.48 -13.25 25.19
N GLN A 485 9.87 -13.54 24.08
CA GLN A 485 8.82 -14.56 24.01
C GLN A 485 7.40 -14.07 24.24
N GLY A 486 7.17 -12.78 24.24
CA GLY A 486 5.84 -12.28 24.49
C GLY A 486 5.27 -12.69 25.86
N ARG A 487 6.10 -12.82 26.89
CA ARG A 487 5.62 -13.06 28.28
C ARG A 487 4.73 -11.95 28.80
N THR A 488 4.79 -10.80 28.14
CA THR A 488 3.96 -9.62 28.39
C THR A 488 2.75 -9.56 27.47
N THR A 489 2.56 -10.55 26.59
CA THR A 489 1.46 -10.63 25.64
C THR A 489 0.43 -11.68 26.04
N ARG A 490 -0.67 -11.73 25.32
CA ARG A 490 -1.71 -12.76 25.48
C ARG A 490 -1.14 -14.16 25.27
N VAL A 491 -1.62 -15.11 26.05
CA VAL A 491 -1.16 -16.51 26.02
C VAL A 491 -1.37 -17.17 24.66
N ASP A 492 -2.44 -16.87 23.96
CA ASP A 492 -2.76 -17.40 22.63
C ASP A 492 -1.83 -16.91 21.52
N ASN A 493 -1.12 -15.81 21.77
CA ASN A 493 -0.16 -15.19 20.85
C ASN A 493 1.27 -15.16 21.42
N ASN A 494 1.52 -15.94 22.47
CA ASN A 494 2.82 -15.98 23.12
C ASN A 494 3.85 -16.75 22.29
N GLN A 495 4.56 -16.03 21.43
CA GLN A 495 5.61 -16.55 20.57
C GLN A 495 6.81 -15.60 20.53
N GLU A 496 7.98 -16.14 20.15
CA GLU A 496 9.19 -15.33 20.00
C GLU A 496 9.03 -14.27 18.91
N VAL A 497 9.62 -13.10 19.15
CA VAL A 497 9.79 -12.06 18.14
C VAL A 497 11.21 -12.14 17.58
N PRO A 498 11.42 -12.79 16.40
CA PRO A 498 12.74 -12.94 15.81
C PRO A 498 13.18 -11.64 15.13
N SER A 499 13.66 -10.71 15.95
CA SER A 499 14.07 -9.37 15.57
C SER A 499 15.10 -8.84 16.55
N THR A 500 15.78 -7.74 16.24
CA THR A 500 16.49 -6.94 17.25
C THR A 500 15.62 -5.76 17.69
N VAL A 501 15.87 -5.23 18.87
CA VAL A 501 15.11 -4.07 19.36
C VAL A 501 15.30 -2.84 18.45
N VAL A 502 16.45 -2.71 17.82
CA VAL A 502 16.73 -1.64 16.84
C VAL A 502 15.90 -1.85 15.57
N SER A 503 15.83 -3.10 15.08
CA SER A 503 15.00 -3.43 13.93
C SER A 503 13.53 -3.13 14.20
N GLU A 504 13.01 -3.47 15.39
CA GLU A 504 11.63 -3.18 15.76
C GLU A 504 11.34 -1.67 15.74
N ALA A 505 12.24 -0.84 16.30
CA ALA A 505 12.11 0.61 16.24
C ALA A 505 12.19 1.12 14.78
N ALA A 506 13.11 0.60 13.97
CA ALA A 506 13.22 1.00 12.56
C ALA A 506 11.97 0.64 11.74
N ARG A 507 11.37 -0.51 12.01
CA ARG A 507 10.17 -1.01 11.31
C ARG A 507 8.98 -0.08 11.48
N THR A 508 8.82 0.58 12.62
CA THR A 508 7.72 1.55 12.84
C THR A 508 7.79 2.74 11.90
N LEU A 509 9.00 3.14 11.47
CA LEU A 509 9.20 4.19 10.49
C LEU A 509 9.06 3.67 9.05
N ILE A 510 9.60 2.47 8.76
CA ILE A 510 9.65 1.89 7.42
C ILE A 510 8.24 1.59 6.92
N VAL A 511 7.40 0.97 7.74
CA VAL A 511 5.98 0.73 7.39
C VAL A 511 5.28 2.06 7.17
N PHE A 512 4.65 2.21 6.01
CA PHE A 512 3.78 3.35 5.77
C PHE A 512 2.41 3.07 6.39
N SER A 513 2.05 3.92 7.34
CA SER A 513 0.75 3.92 8.02
C SER A 513 0.42 5.34 8.47
N GLY A 514 -0.85 5.69 8.53
CA GLY A 514 -1.28 6.92 9.18
C GLY A 514 -1.50 6.72 10.69
N ALA A 515 -1.61 5.46 11.13
CA ALA A 515 -1.68 5.06 12.52
C ALA A 515 -0.70 3.90 12.76
N THR A 516 0.48 4.20 13.29
CA THR A 516 1.47 3.18 13.65
C THR A 516 1.09 2.58 14.99
N ILE A 517 0.45 1.40 14.97
CA ILE A 517 -0.07 0.74 16.18
C ILE A 517 1.04 -0.10 16.79
N MET A 518 1.48 0.29 17.99
CA MET A 518 2.58 -0.35 18.73
C MET A 518 2.04 -1.22 19.87
N PRO A 519 2.58 -2.44 20.04
CA PRO A 519 1.96 -3.51 20.80
C PRO A 519 2.52 -3.71 22.21
N ASP A 520 3.31 -2.78 22.78
CA ASP A 520 4.02 -3.05 24.05
C ASP A 520 3.66 -2.08 25.19
N ILE A 521 4.09 -2.44 26.40
CA ILE A 521 3.88 -1.63 27.60
C ILE A 521 4.87 -0.46 27.68
N PRO A 522 4.51 0.65 28.33
CA PRO A 522 5.37 1.83 28.50
C PRO A 522 6.78 1.52 28.95
N GLU A 523 6.95 0.70 29.96
CA GLU A 523 8.23 0.41 30.61
C GLU A 523 9.25 -0.28 29.67
N TYR A 524 8.77 -1.07 28.70
CA TYR A 524 9.68 -1.66 27.69
C TYR A 524 10.21 -0.63 26.73
N TYR A 525 9.43 0.40 26.39
CA TYR A 525 9.92 1.53 25.58
C TYR A 525 10.88 2.40 26.37
N GLU A 526 10.60 2.68 27.63
CA GLU A 526 11.44 3.47 28.55
C GLU A 526 12.79 2.80 28.83
N LYS A 527 12.85 1.47 28.83
CA LYS A 527 14.09 0.68 28.93
C LYS A 527 15.14 1.09 27.90
N TYR A 528 14.73 1.62 26.74
CA TYR A 528 15.60 1.99 25.63
C TYR A 528 15.46 3.46 25.24
N PRO A 529 15.95 4.41 26.04
CA PRO A 529 15.68 5.84 25.83
C PRO A 529 16.12 6.39 24.47
N ALA A 530 17.20 5.84 23.87
CA ALA A 530 17.66 6.25 22.55
C ALA A 530 16.67 5.87 21.44
N LEU A 531 16.08 4.69 21.51
CA LEU A 531 15.06 4.23 20.59
C LEU A 531 13.72 4.93 20.84
N LEU A 532 13.34 5.17 22.11
CA LEU A 532 12.13 5.93 22.44
C LEU A 532 12.19 7.36 21.87
N ARG A 533 13.36 8.04 21.93
CA ARG A 533 13.54 9.33 21.24
C ARG A 533 13.35 9.25 19.74
N PHE A 534 13.77 8.15 19.11
CA PHE A 534 13.54 7.92 17.68
C PHE A 534 12.05 7.72 17.37
N LEU A 535 11.33 6.96 18.20
CA LEU A 535 9.86 6.81 18.08
C LEU A 535 9.16 8.16 18.26
N ALA A 536 9.47 8.91 19.31
CA ALA A 536 8.87 10.22 19.60
C ALA A 536 9.17 11.29 18.51
N ALA A 537 10.22 11.10 17.73
CA ALA A 537 10.55 11.98 16.62
C ALA A 537 9.74 11.69 15.35
N GLN A 538 8.97 10.62 15.29
CA GLN A 538 8.10 10.26 14.15
C GLN A 538 6.83 11.09 14.14
N LYS A 539 6.97 12.39 13.89
CA LYS A 539 5.86 13.36 13.93
C LYS A 539 5.22 13.48 12.55
N MET A 540 4.09 12.82 12.37
CA MET A 540 3.26 12.90 11.16
C MET A 540 2.42 14.18 11.11
N PRO A 541 1.93 14.62 9.94
CA PRO A 541 2.14 14.01 8.61
C PRO A 541 3.55 14.22 8.07
N TRP A 542 3.99 13.31 7.20
CA TRP A 542 5.31 13.39 6.58
C TRP A 542 5.38 14.50 5.53
N LEU A 543 6.46 15.30 5.55
CA LEU A 543 6.76 16.27 4.50
C LEU A 543 7.29 15.58 3.24
N GLU A 544 8.14 14.57 3.44
CA GLU A 544 8.73 13.75 2.38
C GLU A 544 8.99 12.33 2.89
N SER A 545 8.88 11.35 2.00
CA SER A 545 9.27 9.97 2.24
C SER A 545 9.97 9.42 1.01
N LYS A 546 11.04 8.66 1.21
CA LYS A 546 11.81 8.06 0.13
C LYS A 546 12.46 6.76 0.56
N THR A 547 12.34 5.74 -0.26
CA THR A 547 13.13 4.52 -0.15
C THR A 547 14.51 4.80 -0.75
N LEU A 548 15.54 4.86 0.11
CA LEU A 548 16.90 5.21 -0.29
C LEU A 548 17.65 4.03 -0.92
N ALA A 549 17.35 2.81 -0.42
CA ALA A 549 17.89 1.55 -0.93
C ALA A 549 16.99 0.39 -0.53
N GLY A 550 17.05 -0.72 -1.28
CA GLY A 550 16.31 -1.92 -0.90
C GLY A 550 16.32 -3.00 -1.96
N GLU A 551 16.10 -4.23 -1.50
CA GLU A 551 15.92 -5.42 -2.33
C GLU A 551 14.83 -6.29 -1.70
N ILE A 552 13.90 -6.78 -2.52
CA ILE A 552 12.74 -7.54 -2.05
C ILE A 552 13.17 -8.80 -1.31
N GLY A 553 12.74 -8.93 -0.06
CA GLY A 553 13.10 -10.07 0.80
C GLY A 553 14.52 -10.04 1.36
N ALA A 554 15.29 -8.96 1.12
CA ALA A 554 16.65 -8.83 1.60
C ALA A 554 16.82 -7.68 2.61
N TYR A 555 16.57 -6.45 2.22
CA TYR A 555 16.71 -5.28 3.10
C TYR A 555 15.95 -4.06 2.56
N ILE A 556 15.78 -3.06 3.41
CA ILE A 556 15.23 -1.76 3.02
C ILE A 556 15.85 -0.64 3.87
N VAL A 557 16.01 0.53 3.26
CA VAL A 557 16.36 1.80 3.92
C VAL A 557 15.34 2.84 3.52
N THR A 558 14.59 3.35 4.48
CA THR A 558 13.56 4.37 4.28
C THR A 558 13.94 5.67 4.98
N MET A 559 13.85 6.79 4.30
CA MET A 559 13.93 8.13 4.86
C MET A 559 12.53 8.75 4.92
N ARG A 560 12.21 9.40 6.05
CA ARG A 560 11.04 10.27 6.17
C ARG A 560 11.42 11.60 6.80
N GLN A 561 10.84 12.68 6.30
CA GLN A 561 10.95 13.99 6.91
C GLN A 561 9.67 14.27 7.70
N ALA A 562 9.82 14.44 9.02
CA ALA A 562 8.72 14.80 9.91
C ALA A 562 8.24 16.23 9.66
N HIS A 563 7.01 16.54 10.10
CA HIS A 563 6.41 17.86 9.86
C HIS A 563 7.17 19.02 10.55
N ASP A 564 7.97 18.73 11.58
CA ASP A 564 8.85 19.71 12.24
C ASP A 564 10.23 19.85 11.55
N GLY A 565 10.43 19.17 10.41
CA GLY A 565 11.63 19.27 9.60
C GLY A 565 12.75 18.29 9.95
N VAL A 566 12.58 17.46 10.99
CA VAL A 566 13.54 16.40 11.36
C VAL A 566 13.53 15.31 10.30
N TYR A 567 14.71 14.84 9.88
CA TYR A 567 14.84 13.69 9.00
C TYR A 567 15.09 12.43 9.82
N LEU A 568 14.39 11.37 9.45
CA LEU A 568 14.49 10.07 10.09
C LEU A 568 14.86 9.03 9.04
N ILE A 569 15.78 8.11 9.38
CA ILE A 569 16.10 6.95 8.55
C ILE A 569 15.87 5.70 9.37
N GLY A 570 15.10 4.76 8.82
CA GLY A 570 14.97 3.41 9.31
C GLY A 570 15.55 2.41 8.31
N ALA A 571 16.39 1.50 8.79
CA ALA A 571 16.91 0.41 7.99
C ALA A 571 16.61 -0.93 8.65
N ALA A 572 16.25 -1.94 7.86
CA ALA A 572 16.00 -3.30 8.32
C ALA A 572 16.53 -4.32 7.32
N THR A 573 16.98 -5.47 7.82
CA THR A 573 17.51 -6.57 7.01
C THR A 573 16.80 -7.89 7.33
N ASN A 574 16.94 -8.86 6.44
CA ASN A 574 16.51 -10.24 6.65
C ASN A 574 17.47 -10.97 7.64
N GLU A 575 17.55 -12.30 7.57
CA GLU A 575 18.37 -13.14 8.44
C GLU A 575 19.89 -12.96 8.23
N GLU A 576 20.30 -12.11 7.28
CA GLU A 576 21.71 -11.85 6.95
C GLU A 576 22.17 -10.49 7.48
N ALA A 577 23.38 -10.44 8.03
CA ALA A 577 24.02 -9.19 8.41
C ALA A 577 24.38 -8.36 7.17
N ARG A 578 24.29 -7.02 7.28
CA ARG A 578 24.65 -6.10 6.19
C ARG A 578 25.37 -4.87 6.69
N THR A 579 26.23 -4.35 5.82
CA THR A 579 26.75 -2.99 5.93
C THR A 579 26.20 -2.21 4.74
N LEU A 580 25.51 -1.12 5.02
CA LEU A 580 24.81 -0.32 4.02
C LEU A 580 25.41 1.07 3.94
N GLU A 581 25.72 1.52 2.74
CA GLU A 581 26.16 2.89 2.46
C GLU A 581 24.94 3.74 2.07
N VAL A 582 24.66 4.78 2.85
CA VAL A 582 23.48 5.64 2.69
C VAL A 582 23.89 7.06 2.37
N PRO A 583 23.87 7.49 1.10
CA PRO A 583 24.15 8.87 0.71
C PRO A 583 23.11 9.84 1.27
N LEU A 584 23.56 10.94 1.87
CA LEU A 584 22.69 11.95 2.47
C LEU A 584 22.26 13.07 1.50
N THR A 585 22.21 12.79 0.20
CA THR A 585 21.91 13.77 -0.87
C THR A 585 20.53 14.42 -0.75
N PHE A 586 19.64 13.87 0.05
CA PHE A 586 18.31 14.45 0.33
C PHE A 586 18.38 15.62 1.32
N LEU A 587 19.48 15.79 2.07
CA LEU A 587 19.64 16.91 3.00
C LEU A 587 19.88 18.22 2.22
N PRO A 588 19.33 19.34 2.68
CA PRO A 588 19.68 20.64 2.14
C PRO A 588 21.14 21.01 2.52
N LYS A 589 21.67 22.05 1.88
CA LYS A 589 23.01 22.56 2.23
C LYS A 589 23.06 22.99 3.70
N GLY A 590 24.15 22.65 4.37
CA GLY A 590 24.38 22.97 5.78
C GLY A 590 24.96 21.81 6.56
N SER A 591 25.10 22.02 7.86
CA SER A 591 25.59 21.03 8.82
C SER A 591 24.44 20.56 9.69
N PHE A 592 24.38 19.26 9.95
CA PHE A 592 23.34 18.62 10.73
C PHE A 592 23.96 17.70 11.77
N THR A 593 23.22 17.42 12.84
CA THR A 593 23.56 16.40 13.83
C THR A 593 22.78 15.13 13.53
N ALA A 594 23.48 14.02 13.33
CA ALA A 594 22.90 12.68 13.19
C ALA A 594 23.09 11.89 14.49
N GLU A 595 22.00 11.57 15.16
CA GLU A 595 21.93 10.59 16.23
C GLU A 595 21.67 9.22 15.59
N ILE A 596 22.58 8.27 15.75
CA ILE A 596 22.56 6.96 15.11
C ILE A 596 22.43 5.90 16.19
N VAL A 597 21.46 5.02 16.07
CA VAL A 597 21.31 3.82 16.88
C VAL A 597 21.32 2.64 15.93
N GLU A 598 22.29 1.74 16.06
CA GLU A 598 22.44 0.56 15.22
C GLU A 598 22.72 -0.68 16.07
N ASP A 599 22.51 -1.85 15.51
CA ASP A 599 22.79 -3.11 16.21
C ASP A 599 24.22 -3.16 16.74
N GLY A 600 24.38 -3.75 17.91
CA GLY A 600 25.69 -3.99 18.49
C GLY A 600 26.47 -5.09 17.75
N PRO A 601 27.80 -5.17 17.93
CA PRO A 601 28.64 -6.13 17.21
C PRO A 601 28.27 -7.60 17.40
N THR A 602 27.59 -7.94 18.50
CA THR A 602 27.15 -9.29 18.83
C THR A 602 25.64 -9.49 18.69
N ALA A 603 24.94 -8.47 18.19
CA ALA A 603 23.49 -8.53 18.02
C ALA A 603 23.10 -9.63 17.01
N ASN A 604 21.98 -10.28 17.29
CA ASN A 604 21.44 -11.33 16.44
C ASN A 604 19.96 -11.58 16.81
N TYR A 605 19.08 -11.65 15.83
CA TYR A 605 17.64 -11.83 16.03
C TYR A 605 17.24 -13.11 16.77
N GLN A 606 18.10 -14.11 16.85
CA GLN A 606 17.85 -15.38 17.55
C GLN A 606 18.46 -15.41 18.96
N THR A 607 19.69 -14.91 19.11
CA THR A 607 20.50 -15.18 20.31
C THR A 607 20.81 -13.96 21.16
N ASN A 608 20.87 -12.76 20.55
CA ASN A 608 21.22 -11.51 21.25
C ASN A 608 20.46 -10.33 20.64
N ARG A 609 19.22 -10.15 21.03
CA ARG A 609 18.25 -9.27 20.39
C ARG A 609 18.30 -7.81 20.89
N GLU A 610 18.85 -7.58 22.08
CA GLU A 610 18.75 -6.30 22.80
C GLU A 610 20.05 -5.47 22.75
N THR A 611 21.14 -6.01 22.20
CA THR A 611 22.43 -5.31 22.13
C THR A 611 22.47 -4.32 20.99
N PHE A 612 22.75 -3.05 21.30
CA PHE A 612 22.87 -1.98 20.32
C PHE A 612 23.98 -1.00 20.72
N GLN A 613 24.36 -0.13 19.81
CA GLN A 613 25.25 0.99 20.04
C GLN A 613 24.62 2.29 19.55
N ALA A 614 24.92 3.38 20.26
CA ALA A 614 24.47 4.72 19.91
C ALA A 614 25.67 5.63 19.67
N SER A 615 25.59 6.48 18.68
CA SER A 615 26.63 7.46 18.35
C SER A 615 26.02 8.74 17.80
N THR A 616 26.79 9.82 17.83
CA THR A 616 26.41 11.11 17.27
C THR A 616 27.51 11.59 16.33
N LYS A 617 27.11 12.09 15.16
CA LYS A 617 28.02 12.61 14.14
C LYS A 617 27.48 13.91 13.55
N THR A 618 28.38 14.81 13.19
CA THR A 618 28.03 15.93 12.31
C THR A 618 28.06 15.46 10.88
N VAL A 619 27.00 15.76 10.12
CA VAL A 619 26.80 15.30 8.73
C VAL A 619 26.36 16.43 7.81
N ARG A 620 26.57 16.24 6.51
CA ARG A 620 26.20 17.15 5.43
C ARG A 620 25.60 16.37 4.26
N SER A 621 24.97 17.06 3.32
CA SER A 621 24.40 16.44 2.10
C SER A 621 25.41 15.72 1.20
N THR A 622 26.71 15.98 1.36
CA THR A 622 27.80 15.31 0.62
C THR A 622 28.28 14.03 1.25
N ASP A 623 27.83 13.74 2.46
CA ASP A 623 28.33 12.61 3.25
C ASP A 623 27.55 11.34 2.94
N VAL A 624 28.17 10.21 3.24
CA VAL A 624 27.60 8.87 3.19
C VAL A 624 27.65 8.28 4.60
N LEU A 625 26.51 7.82 5.10
CA LEU A 625 26.46 7.08 6.36
C LEU A 625 26.66 5.60 6.09
N THR A 626 27.59 4.99 6.82
CA THR A 626 27.75 3.54 6.88
C THR A 626 26.91 3.01 8.05
N LEU A 627 25.90 2.20 7.77
CA LEU A 627 25.02 1.56 8.75
C LEU A 627 25.33 0.07 8.83
N LYS A 628 25.52 -0.46 10.05
CA LYS A 628 25.78 -1.88 10.29
C LYS A 628 24.55 -2.54 10.89
N LEU A 629 24.00 -3.50 10.20
CA LEU A 629 22.84 -4.27 10.60
C LEU A 629 23.25 -5.71 10.92
N ALA A 630 22.89 -6.19 12.10
CA ALA A 630 23.05 -7.58 12.47
C ALA A 630 22.06 -8.49 11.70
N PRO A 631 22.21 -9.83 11.75
CA PRO A 631 21.18 -10.73 11.24
C PRO A 631 19.81 -10.43 11.86
N GLY A 632 18.78 -10.20 11.04
CA GLY A 632 17.43 -9.78 11.47
C GLY A 632 17.33 -8.41 12.13
N GLY A 633 18.37 -7.62 11.95
CA GLY A 633 18.60 -6.38 12.65
C GLY A 633 18.19 -5.12 11.87
N GLY A 634 18.62 -3.97 12.42
CA GLY A 634 18.26 -2.66 11.86
C GLY A 634 19.16 -1.52 12.33
N ALA A 635 18.80 -0.33 11.84
CA ALA A 635 19.38 0.94 12.27
C ALA A 635 18.32 2.05 12.26
N CYS A 636 18.44 2.96 13.23
CA CYS A 636 17.61 4.14 13.39
C CYS A 636 18.51 5.38 13.37
N VAL A 637 18.21 6.35 12.52
CA VAL A 637 18.97 7.62 12.46
C VAL A 637 17.99 8.78 12.55
N LYS A 638 18.27 9.72 13.44
CA LYS A 638 17.57 10.99 13.55
C LYS A 638 18.54 12.11 13.18
N ILE A 639 18.18 12.94 12.19
CA ILE A 639 19.01 14.03 11.69
C ILE A 639 18.29 15.35 11.90
N SER A 640 18.88 16.24 12.66
CA SER A 640 18.36 17.57 12.97
C SER A 640 19.44 18.66 12.82
N ARG A 641 19.01 19.91 12.71
CA ARG A 641 19.93 21.07 12.71
C ARG A 641 20.44 21.36 14.09
#